data_81d25e5abd85c620386f9960ceb27e0a
#
_entry.id   81d25e5abd85c620386f9960ceb27e0a
#
_cell.length_a   1.000
_cell.length_b   1.000
_cell.length_c   1.000
_cell.angle_alpha   90.00
_cell.angle_beta   90.00
_cell.angle_gamma   90.00
#
_symmetry.space_group_name_H-M   'P 1'
#
loop_
_entity.id
_entity.type
_entity.pdbx_description
1 polymer ?
#
loop_
_entity_poly.entity_id
_entity_poly.type
_entity_poly.pdbx_seq_one_letter_code
_entity_poly.pdbx_strand_id
1 'polypeptide(L)'
;MSSQDTGPESKPSDALAKTSVNIQSDEAGAAQSLRVVGSVTGRVKTRWGSSATYQSSSPKSVRWPRDKSQKTSSAATTGSNVPNTAVHPDAGQIARPAIQYHASSSVLTTENPAANSRSTASETVSVSGTRSWPGRWTLIAVIVAFVVLLPILSVVWLAFNPKENIWPHLFETVLSGYVTTTLLLMTGVAVGTSVIGVSTAWLVTHYEFPGRRYLNWALLLPFAVPAYVIAYIYTDLLEFAGPVQSALRSVFGWKLASDYWFPNIRSLQGAICMMTLVLYPYVYLLSRAAFLEQSASVLEAARVLGGKSRGMFFHIALPMARPAIAVGIAMALMETLNDFGTVDYFAVRTLTAGLYDVWLGMNNLGGGAQIASLILVFVMMLIGIEKISRRHRENFQPSATRFRRFNRRKLVGSKAAAATLACLLPVTLGFLIPAWVLVNYSITYFDVSWTPDFRNIAFNSLSLSAVAACTAVAVGILLSYSQRLHPTTLLKASVNVSSLGYAVPGAVLAIGVIIPFAAIDNGLDAFMREQFNISTGLLLSGTTFALVFAYTVRFLAVAYGSVDASMKKISPHMDDAARSLGHSSVTILARIHLPLMKSGVLTASLVVFVDCMKELPATLVLRPFNFDTLATHVYQFASDELIGEAALGSLLIVAAGLAPVILLTSTIEKSQELRAAGATASTTNNTVVVHPANIS
;
A
#
# COMPACT_ATOMS: atom_id res chain seq x y z
N MET A 1 17.60 29.10 11.35
CA MET A 1 18.36 29.28 12.59
C MET A 1 18.05 28.15 13.53
N SER A 2 19.08 27.60 14.15
CA SER A 2 19.21 26.43 15.03
C SER A 2 19.20 25.07 14.33
N SER A 3 20.39 24.69 13.95
CA SER A 3 20.84 23.34 13.71
C SER A 3 20.74 22.49 14.97
N GLN A 4 19.94 21.43 14.97
CA GLN A 4 20.06 20.37 15.97
C GLN A 4 21.02 19.32 15.45
N ASP A 5 22.16 19.31 16.09
CA ASP A 5 23.22 18.34 15.99
C ASP A 5 22.71 17.00 16.56
N THR A 6 22.42 16.06 15.70
CA THR A 6 22.12 14.66 16.08
C THR A 6 23.44 13.90 16.09
N GLY A 7 24.14 13.95 17.23
CA GLY A 7 25.19 12.98 17.53
C GLY A 7 24.62 11.55 17.53
N PRO A 8 25.42 10.52 17.21
CA PRO A 8 24.94 9.15 17.13
C PRO A 8 24.44 8.68 18.49
N GLU A 9 23.17 8.30 18.54
CA GLU A 9 22.59 7.63 19.70
C GLU A 9 23.32 6.30 19.91
N SER A 10 24.15 6.27 20.95
CA SER A 10 24.67 4.98 21.43
C SER A 10 23.51 4.15 21.96
N LYS A 11 23.26 3.02 21.31
CA LYS A 11 22.23 2.06 21.74
C LYS A 11 22.47 1.66 23.20
N PRO A 12 21.43 1.57 24.05
CA PRO A 12 21.56 1.19 25.45
C PRO A 12 22.23 -0.19 25.68
N SER A 13 22.30 -1.04 24.66
CA SER A 13 22.92 -2.36 24.72
C SER A 13 24.45 -2.32 24.85
N ASP A 14 25.12 -1.29 24.33
CA ASP A 14 26.59 -1.25 24.34
C ASP A 14 27.16 -0.79 25.69
N ALA A 15 26.37 -0.05 26.47
CA ALA A 15 26.77 0.33 27.84
C ALA A 15 26.59 -0.79 28.86
N LEU A 16 25.69 -1.75 28.58
CA LEU A 16 25.42 -2.90 29.47
C LEU A 16 26.43 -4.04 29.30
N ALA A 17 27.14 -4.11 28.17
CA ALA A 17 28.13 -5.17 27.89
C ALA A 17 29.42 -5.03 28.72
N LYS A 18 29.65 -3.90 29.38
CA LYS A 18 30.90 -3.64 30.14
C LYS A 18 30.73 -3.53 31.64
N THR A 19 29.50 -3.70 32.17
CA THR A 19 29.26 -3.56 33.62
C THR A 19 28.13 -4.49 34.06
N SER A 20 28.35 -5.31 35.08
CA SER A 20 27.30 -6.11 35.70
C SER A 20 26.35 -5.20 36.49
N VAL A 21 25.11 -5.11 36.06
CA VAL A 21 24.04 -4.40 36.76
C VAL A 21 23.16 -5.44 37.46
N ASN A 22 23.11 -5.38 38.76
CA ASN A 22 22.23 -6.24 39.58
C ASN A 22 20.95 -5.46 39.86
N ILE A 23 19.82 -5.93 39.35
CA ILE A 23 18.50 -5.33 39.61
C ILE A 23 17.84 -6.19 40.69
N GLN A 24 17.71 -5.65 41.89
CA GLN A 24 16.91 -6.23 42.96
C GLN A 24 15.59 -5.46 43.08
N SER A 25 14.47 -6.15 42.93
CA SER A 25 13.16 -5.62 43.20
C SER A 25 12.78 -5.94 44.67
N ASP A 26 12.65 -4.93 45.50
CA ASP A 26 12.07 -5.10 46.83
C ASP A 26 10.54 -5.18 46.71
N GLU A 27 9.95 -6.25 47.23
CA GLU A 27 8.52 -6.55 47.19
C GLU A 27 7.68 -5.72 48.19
N ALA A 28 8.25 -4.71 48.81
CA ALA A 28 7.51 -3.88 49.74
C ALA A 28 7.21 -2.49 49.13
N GLY A 29 6.08 -2.40 48.47
CA GLY A 29 5.30 -1.18 48.28
C GLY A 29 6.00 0.05 47.72
N ALA A 30 5.89 0.25 46.43
CA ALA A 30 5.81 1.55 45.79
C ALA A 30 7.09 2.37 45.57
N ALA A 31 8.26 1.79 45.41
CA ALA A 31 9.40 2.50 44.74
C ALA A 31 10.38 1.51 44.13
N GLN A 32 10.53 1.51 42.84
CA GLN A 32 11.61 0.78 42.17
C GLN A 32 12.93 1.51 42.42
N SER A 33 13.87 0.88 43.12
CA SER A 33 15.23 1.40 43.29
C SER A 33 16.22 0.63 42.41
N LEU A 34 16.97 1.36 41.63
CA LEU A 34 18.07 0.81 40.81
C LEU A 34 19.36 0.94 41.62
N ARG A 35 20.02 -0.18 41.93
CA ARG A 35 21.31 -0.19 42.60
C ARG A 35 22.41 -0.48 41.60
N VAL A 36 23.30 0.46 41.36
CA VAL A 36 24.44 0.31 40.47
C VAL A 36 25.69 0.00 41.32
N VAL A 37 26.35 -1.11 41.05
CA VAL A 37 27.59 -1.54 41.73
C VAL A 37 28.76 -1.44 40.72
N GLY A 38 29.67 -0.54 40.99
CA GLY A 38 30.87 -0.33 40.17
C GLY A 38 31.13 1.14 39.83
N SER A 39 32.35 1.51 39.45
CA SER A 39 32.68 2.87 39.02
C SER A 39 32.28 3.05 37.55
N VAL A 40 31.17 3.69 37.29
CA VAL A 40 30.71 4.00 35.95
C VAL A 40 30.56 5.51 35.80
N THR A 41 31.25 6.07 34.81
CA THR A 41 31.04 7.44 34.36
C THR A 41 30.21 7.36 33.09
N GLY A 42 28.95 7.81 33.15
CA GLY A 42 28.07 7.80 31.99
C GLY A 42 26.90 8.75 32.10
N ARG A 43 26.41 9.19 30.97
CA ARG A 43 25.20 10.01 30.87
C ARG A 43 24.04 9.10 30.48
N VAL A 44 23.05 8.98 31.34
CA VAL A 44 21.82 8.22 31.06
C VAL A 44 20.71 9.21 30.69
N LYS A 45 20.20 9.09 29.48
CA LYS A 45 19.06 9.89 29.00
C LYS A 45 17.78 9.11 29.26
N THR A 46 16.89 9.65 30.06
CA THR A 46 15.60 9.04 30.32
C THR A 46 14.60 9.41 29.24
N ARG A 47 13.59 8.57 29.04
CA ARG A 47 12.54 8.70 28.01
C ARG A 47 11.72 10.01 28.11
N TRP A 48 11.92 10.78 29.17
CA TRP A 48 11.21 12.04 29.43
C TRP A 48 12.10 13.29 29.31
N GLY A 49 13.25 13.17 28.67
CA GLY A 49 14.08 14.34 28.35
C GLY A 49 15.00 14.84 29.47
N SER A 50 14.96 14.23 30.66
CA SER A 50 15.91 14.56 31.73
C SER A 50 17.17 13.73 31.58
N SER A 51 18.35 14.39 31.66
CA SER A 51 19.66 13.72 31.68
C SER A 51 20.26 13.84 33.08
N ALA A 52 20.64 12.72 33.68
CA ALA A 52 21.41 12.70 34.92
C ALA A 52 22.83 12.20 34.63
N THR A 53 23.82 12.92 35.09
CA THR A 53 25.22 12.49 35.02
C THR A 53 25.63 12.08 36.44
N TYR A 54 26.16 10.89 36.63
CA TYR A 54 26.75 10.52 37.90
C TYR A 54 28.08 9.80 37.77
N GLN A 55 28.89 10.06 38.74
CA GLN A 55 30.17 9.45 38.94
C GLN A 55 30.13 8.81 40.31
N SER A 56 30.24 7.50 40.41
CA SER A 56 30.13 6.79 41.68
C SER A 56 31.11 5.65 41.78
N SER A 57 31.89 5.66 42.79
CA SER A 57 32.78 4.58 43.21
C SER A 57 32.18 3.68 44.31
N SER A 58 30.90 3.92 44.71
CA SER A 58 30.18 3.15 45.73
C SER A 58 28.69 3.03 45.36
N PRO A 59 27.95 2.02 45.84
CA PRO A 59 26.55 1.81 45.50
C PRO A 59 25.68 2.96 46.05
N LYS A 60 24.96 3.64 45.15
CA LYS A 60 23.94 4.64 45.53
C LYS A 60 22.60 4.28 44.94
N SER A 61 21.54 4.45 45.75
CA SER A 61 20.17 4.27 45.32
C SER A 61 19.61 5.59 44.76
N VAL A 62 19.06 5.57 43.58
CA VAL A 62 18.40 6.72 42.93
C VAL A 62 16.89 6.55 43.09
N ARG A 63 16.25 7.51 43.78
CA ARG A 63 14.79 7.61 43.93
C ARG A 63 14.22 8.52 42.86
N TRP A 64 13.21 8.06 42.14
CA TRP A 64 12.48 8.87 41.14
C TRP A 64 11.37 9.71 41.83
N PRO A 65 11.07 10.92 41.35
CA PRO A 65 9.95 11.71 41.84
C PRO A 65 8.61 11.04 41.51
N ARG A 66 7.69 11.02 42.47
CA ARG A 66 6.30 10.57 42.28
C ARG A 66 5.53 11.56 41.42
N ASP A 67 4.80 11.06 40.48
CA ASP A 67 3.82 11.81 39.70
C ASP A 67 2.65 12.22 40.61
N LYS A 68 2.40 13.52 40.67
CA LYS A 68 1.33 14.12 41.47
C LYS A 68 0.06 14.19 40.63
N SER A 69 -0.64 13.08 40.48
CA SER A 69 -2.01 13.13 39.97
C SER A 69 -2.86 12.01 40.54
N GLN A 70 -3.18 12.13 41.81
CA GLN A 70 -4.41 11.56 42.36
C GLN A 70 -4.79 12.38 43.60
N LYS A 71 -5.70 13.29 43.43
CA LYS A 71 -6.50 13.87 44.48
C LYS A 71 -7.94 13.41 44.34
N THR A 72 -8.38 12.91 45.44
CA THR A 72 -9.69 12.97 46.12
C THR A 72 -10.77 11.97 45.71
N SER A 73 -11.10 11.06 46.61
CA SER A 73 -12.26 11.29 47.48
C SER A 73 -12.31 10.25 48.60
N SER A 74 -12.42 10.78 49.81
CA SER A 74 -12.67 10.08 51.06
C SER A 74 -14.16 9.96 51.31
N ALA A 75 -14.61 8.86 51.93
CA ALA A 75 -15.62 8.79 52.98
C ALA A 75 -15.70 7.33 53.45
N ALA A 76 -15.21 7.06 54.61
CA ALA A 76 -15.85 6.73 55.87
C ALA A 76 -16.99 5.69 55.81
N THR A 77 -16.83 4.53 56.44
CA THR A 77 -17.35 4.27 57.80
C THR A 77 -17.12 2.82 58.25
N THR A 78 -16.57 2.67 59.46
CA THR A 78 -16.90 1.76 60.59
C THR A 78 -17.14 0.26 60.29
N GLY A 79 -16.31 -0.61 60.86
CA GLY A 79 -16.46 -1.10 62.21
C GLY A 79 -16.60 -2.60 62.29
N SER A 80 -15.80 -3.25 63.07
CA SER A 80 -15.99 -4.26 64.12
C SER A 80 -15.21 -5.58 63.95
N ASN A 81 -14.28 -5.74 64.89
CA ASN A 81 -13.99 -6.92 65.75
C ASN A 81 -13.78 -8.33 65.21
N VAL A 82 -12.53 -8.78 65.30
CA VAL A 82 -11.79 -9.86 65.99
C VAL A 82 -12.65 -11.03 66.53
N PRO A 83 -12.20 -12.34 66.60
CA PRO A 83 -10.88 -12.75 67.10
C PRO A 83 -10.19 -13.97 66.43
N ASN A 84 -8.90 -14.03 66.72
CA ASN A 84 -7.94 -15.09 66.86
C ASN A 84 -8.43 -16.54 66.92
N THR A 85 -7.76 -17.44 66.19
CA THR A 85 -7.21 -18.67 66.75
C THR A 85 -6.01 -19.17 65.94
N ALA A 86 -4.95 -19.48 66.62
CA ALA A 86 -3.70 -20.06 66.18
C ALA A 86 -3.84 -21.56 65.90
N VAL A 87 -3.07 -22.06 64.93
CA VAL A 87 -2.35 -23.36 64.99
C VAL A 87 -1.25 -23.37 63.98
N HIS A 88 0.00 -23.52 64.40
CA HIS A 88 1.19 -24.09 63.69
C HIS A 88 1.09 -25.63 63.75
N PRO A 89 1.92 -26.46 63.04
CA PRO A 89 3.16 -26.21 62.26
C PRO A 89 3.23 -27.00 60.93
N ASP A 90 4.16 -26.79 60.06
CA ASP A 90 5.26 -27.65 59.74
C ASP A 90 5.95 -27.32 58.39
N ALA A 91 7.22 -27.60 58.40
CA ALA A 91 8.27 -27.30 57.47
C ALA A 91 8.11 -27.89 56.05
N GLY A 92 8.54 -27.11 55.09
CA GLY A 92 8.79 -27.57 53.74
C GLY A 92 9.65 -26.55 53.00
N GLN A 93 10.97 -26.57 53.23
CA GLN A 93 11.94 -25.82 52.42
C GLN A 93 11.93 -26.36 50.99
N ILE A 94 11.54 -25.53 50.04
CA ILE A 94 11.82 -25.77 48.62
C ILE A 94 12.85 -24.73 48.17
N ALA A 95 14.09 -25.18 47.97
CA ALA A 95 15.19 -24.42 47.45
C ALA A 95 14.92 -23.98 45.98
N ARG A 96 15.10 -22.69 45.70
CA ARG A 96 15.13 -22.14 44.34
C ARG A 96 16.57 -22.31 43.78
N PRO A 97 16.76 -22.79 42.53
CA PRO A 97 18.08 -22.87 41.93
C PRO A 97 18.55 -21.48 41.49
N ALA A 98 19.74 -21.11 41.94
CA ALA A 98 20.49 -19.96 41.45
C ALA A 98 21.08 -20.30 40.06
N ILE A 99 20.81 -19.50 39.07
CA ILE A 99 21.39 -19.58 37.74
C ILE A 99 22.73 -18.82 37.80
N GLN A 100 23.84 -19.54 37.83
CA GLN A 100 25.19 -19.00 37.63
C GLN A 100 25.53 -18.97 36.14
N TYR A 101 25.84 -17.76 35.64
CA TYR A 101 26.47 -17.61 34.34
C TYR A 101 28.00 -17.66 34.50
N HIS A 102 28.65 -18.66 33.93
CA HIS A 102 30.10 -18.73 33.80
C HIS A 102 30.57 -17.80 32.69
N ALA A 103 31.40 -16.84 33.02
CA ALA A 103 32.19 -16.06 32.07
C ALA A 103 33.53 -16.76 31.88
N SER A 104 33.83 -17.14 30.66
CA SER A 104 35.14 -17.72 30.28
C SER A 104 36.19 -16.60 30.24
N SER A 105 37.17 -16.70 31.12
CA SER A 105 38.36 -15.86 31.15
C SER A 105 39.38 -16.35 30.12
N SER A 106 39.75 -15.54 29.16
CA SER A 106 40.93 -15.70 28.34
C SER A 106 42.13 -14.95 28.93
N VAL A 107 43.19 -15.68 29.04
CA VAL A 107 44.51 -15.34 29.61
C VAL A 107 45.12 -14.13 28.90
N LEU A 108 45.48 -13.09 29.68
CA LEU A 108 46.34 -12.01 29.23
C LEU A 108 47.78 -12.25 29.71
N THR A 109 48.68 -12.43 28.76
CA THR A 109 50.13 -12.35 28.99
C THR A 109 50.53 -10.88 29.13
N THR A 110 51.25 -10.62 30.21
CA THR A 110 51.85 -9.33 30.52
C THR A 110 53.13 -9.16 29.71
N GLU A 111 53.26 -8.02 29.04
CA GLU A 111 54.53 -7.39 28.67
C GLU A 111 54.60 -5.92 29.11
N ASN A 112 55.77 -5.55 29.53
CA ASN A 112 56.18 -4.40 30.33
C ASN A 112 56.38 -3.12 29.46
N PRO A 113 56.15 -1.90 29.97
CA PRO A 113 56.22 -0.68 29.19
C PRO A 113 57.60 -0.02 29.34
N ALA A 114 58.22 0.33 28.22
CA ALA A 114 59.22 1.36 28.19
C ALA A 114 59.07 2.25 26.96
N ALA A 115 58.85 3.51 27.26
CA ALA A 115 59.20 4.70 26.48
C ALA A 115 58.82 4.78 25.00
N ASN A 116 57.78 5.55 24.72
CA ASN A 116 57.96 6.72 23.83
C ASN A 116 56.74 7.66 23.85
N SER A 117 56.93 8.82 24.44
CA SER A 117 56.07 9.98 24.29
C SER A 117 56.15 10.47 22.84
N ARG A 118 55.12 10.19 22.07
CA ARG A 118 54.77 10.99 20.87
C ARG A 118 53.32 11.41 20.97
N SER A 119 53.15 12.70 21.10
CA SER A 119 51.89 13.42 20.98
C SER A 119 51.13 12.99 19.72
N THR A 120 50.13 12.17 19.88
CA THR A 120 49.10 11.99 18.83
C THR A 120 48.09 13.12 18.99
N ALA A 121 48.32 14.19 18.23
CA ALA A 121 47.24 15.10 17.89
C ALA A 121 46.09 14.27 17.31
N SER A 122 44.96 14.35 17.96
CA SER A 122 43.70 13.86 17.40
C SER A 122 43.40 14.69 16.16
N GLU A 123 43.81 14.23 15.00
CA GLU A 123 43.22 14.69 13.75
C GLU A 123 41.73 14.36 13.78
N THR A 124 40.94 15.33 14.17
CA THR A 124 39.56 15.40 13.76
C THR A 124 39.56 15.46 12.25
N VAL A 125 39.39 14.32 11.60
CA VAL A 125 39.05 14.28 10.18
C VAL A 125 37.72 15.02 10.05
N SER A 126 37.82 16.33 9.82
CA SER A 126 36.72 17.09 9.27
C SER A 126 36.44 16.44 7.91
N VAL A 127 35.38 15.65 7.84
CA VAL A 127 34.78 15.28 6.55
C VAL A 127 34.29 16.61 5.97
N SER A 128 35.20 17.32 5.31
CA SER A 128 34.83 18.38 4.41
C SER A 128 33.87 17.78 3.42
N GLY A 129 32.62 18.22 3.49
CA GLY A 129 31.58 17.88 2.52
C GLY A 129 32.05 18.39 1.15
N THR A 130 32.91 17.60 0.49
CA THR A 130 33.12 17.75 -0.93
C THR A 130 31.76 17.63 -1.56
N ARG A 131 31.26 18.71 -2.10
CA ARG A 131 30.11 18.78 -3.00
C ARG A 131 30.51 17.95 -4.23
N SER A 132 30.51 16.60 -4.04
CA SER A 132 30.70 15.68 -5.15
C SER A 132 29.54 15.90 -6.09
N TRP A 133 29.85 16.15 -7.35
CA TRP A 133 28.88 16.19 -8.43
C TRP A 133 27.97 14.98 -8.30
N PRO A 134 26.66 15.13 -8.51
CA PRO A 134 25.74 14.02 -8.42
C PRO A 134 26.24 12.90 -9.32
N GLY A 135 26.49 11.73 -8.75
CA GLY A 135 26.96 10.57 -9.50
C GLY A 135 25.99 10.26 -10.65
N ARG A 136 26.48 9.62 -11.71
CA ARG A 136 25.67 9.29 -12.91
C ARG A 136 24.29 8.72 -12.57
N TRP A 137 24.20 7.92 -11.53
CA TRP A 137 22.95 7.31 -11.05
C TRP A 137 21.97 8.34 -10.44
N THR A 138 22.49 9.35 -9.74
CA THR A 138 21.65 10.44 -9.20
C THR A 138 21.12 11.31 -10.34
N LEU A 139 21.96 11.59 -11.35
CA LEU A 139 21.54 12.34 -12.54
C LEU A 139 20.39 11.64 -13.27
N ILE A 140 20.52 10.32 -13.51
CA ILE A 140 19.47 9.52 -14.14
C ILE A 140 18.16 9.62 -13.35
N ALA A 141 18.21 9.45 -12.04
CA ALA A 141 16.99 9.53 -11.22
C ALA A 141 16.36 10.94 -11.21
N VAL A 142 17.17 12.00 -11.28
CA VAL A 142 16.69 13.39 -11.41
C VAL A 142 16.03 13.58 -12.78
N ILE A 143 16.62 13.06 -13.85
CA ILE A 143 16.03 13.12 -15.19
C ILE A 143 14.68 12.39 -15.21
N VAL A 144 14.61 11.17 -14.66
CA VAL A 144 13.35 10.42 -14.58
C VAL A 144 12.31 11.20 -13.77
N ALA A 145 12.70 11.78 -12.63
CA ALA A 145 11.79 12.59 -11.83
C ALA A 145 11.27 13.82 -12.59
N PHE A 146 12.15 14.50 -13.35
CA PHE A 146 11.76 15.62 -14.18
C PHE A 146 10.80 15.20 -15.30
N VAL A 147 11.09 14.09 -15.98
CA VAL A 147 10.24 13.53 -17.04
C VAL A 147 8.85 13.16 -16.51
N VAL A 148 8.79 12.57 -15.30
CA VAL A 148 7.49 12.25 -14.65
C VAL A 148 6.73 13.50 -14.20
N LEU A 149 7.44 14.55 -13.78
CA LEU A 149 6.83 15.83 -13.39
C LEU A 149 6.34 16.65 -14.58
N LEU A 150 6.93 16.48 -15.74
CA LEU A 150 6.63 17.29 -16.92
C LEU A 150 5.12 17.36 -17.24
N PRO A 151 4.38 16.23 -17.29
CA PRO A 151 2.93 16.27 -17.50
C PRO A 151 2.17 17.04 -16.40
N ILE A 152 2.56 16.87 -15.14
CA ILE A 152 1.90 17.55 -14.03
C ILE A 152 2.12 19.06 -14.12
N LEU A 153 3.36 19.47 -14.39
CA LEU A 153 3.73 20.87 -14.53
C LEU A 153 3.05 21.52 -15.72
N SER A 154 2.89 20.80 -16.84
CA SER A 154 2.23 21.33 -18.04
C SER A 154 0.73 21.57 -17.82
N VAL A 155 0.05 20.67 -17.08
CA VAL A 155 -1.37 20.88 -16.69
C VAL A 155 -1.49 22.13 -15.83
N VAL A 156 -0.66 22.26 -14.80
CA VAL A 156 -0.67 23.42 -13.90
C VAL A 156 -0.37 24.72 -14.66
N TRP A 157 0.64 24.68 -15.54
CA TRP A 157 0.98 25.83 -16.39
C TRP A 157 -0.20 26.27 -17.26
N LEU A 158 -0.85 25.34 -17.95
CA LEU A 158 -1.99 25.64 -18.80
C LEU A 158 -3.20 26.12 -18.00
N ALA A 159 -3.43 25.59 -16.80
CA ALA A 159 -4.52 26.04 -15.93
C ALA A 159 -4.39 27.53 -15.53
N PHE A 160 -3.14 28.00 -15.37
CA PHE A 160 -2.88 29.43 -15.07
C PHE A 160 -2.77 30.31 -16.32
N ASN A 161 -2.56 29.72 -17.51
CA ASN A 161 -2.40 30.43 -18.78
C ASN A 161 -3.36 29.89 -19.86
N PRO A 162 -4.67 29.82 -19.61
CA PRO A 162 -5.61 29.32 -20.60
C PRO A 162 -5.76 30.32 -21.74
N LYS A 163 -5.91 29.85 -23.00
CA LYS A 163 -6.21 30.71 -24.13
C LYS A 163 -7.59 31.42 -23.97
N GLU A 164 -8.55 30.65 -23.48
CA GLU A 164 -9.87 31.11 -23.13
C GLU A 164 -10.18 30.69 -21.69
N ASN A 165 -10.45 31.68 -20.85
CA ASN A 165 -10.72 31.41 -19.44
C ASN A 165 -12.23 31.24 -19.22
N ILE A 166 -12.68 29.99 -19.12
CA ILE A 166 -14.09 29.67 -18.83
C ILE A 166 -14.33 29.44 -17.31
N TRP A 167 -13.33 29.67 -16.47
CA TRP A 167 -13.42 29.42 -15.03
C TRP A 167 -14.55 30.19 -14.32
N PRO A 168 -14.78 31.49 -14.60
CA PRO A 168 -15.91 32.22 -14.00
C PRO A 168 -17.26 31.56 -14.33
N HIS A 169 -17.45 31.19 -15.60
CA HIS A 169 -18.67 30.52 -16.04
C HIS A 169 -18.85 29.14 -15.39
N LEU A 170 -17.80 28.34 -15.32
CA LEU A 170 -17.85 27.04 -14.65
C LEU A 170 -18.17 27.16 -13.17
N PHE A 171 -17.60 28.15 -12.49
CA PHE A 171 -17.82 28.40 -11.07
C PHE A 171 -19.28 28.77 -10.76
N GLU A 172 -19.87 29.59 -11.59
CA GLU A 172 -21.27 30.05 -11.43
C GLU A 172 -22.30 28.96 -11.80
N THR A 173 -21.95 28.03 -12.70
CA THR A 173 -22.92 27.10 -13.28
C THR A 173 -22.81 25.67 -12.77
N VAL A 174 -21.70 24.98 -13.05
CA VAL A 174 -21.62 23.51 -12.90
C VAL A 174 -20.59 23.02 -11.88
N LEU A 175 -19.58 23.84 -11.54
CA LEU A 175 -18.42 23.38 -10.74
C LEU A 175 -18.83 22.94 -9.34
N SER A 176 -19.75 23.65 -8.69
CA SER A 176 -20.25 23.27 -7.36
C SER A 176 -20.94 21.89 -7.38
N GLY A 177 -21.67 21.59 -8.46
CA GLY A 177 -22.29 20.30 -8.69
C GLY A 177 -21.24 19.20 -8.87
N TYR A 178 -20.25 19.40 -9.74
CA TYR A 178 -19.16 18.44 -9.95
C TYR A 178 -18.39 18.14 -8.66
N VAL A 179 -18.05 19.16 -7.88
CA VAL A 179 -17.35 19.00 -6.60
C VAL A 179 -18.20 18.23 -5.60
N THR A 180 -19.47 18.63 -5.43
CA THR A 180 -20.38 17.99 -4.46
C THR A 180 -20.62 16.53 -4.82
N THR A 181 -20.90 16.23 -6.09
CA THR A 181 -21.13 14.86 -6.56
C THR A 181 -19.87 14.01 -6.40
N THR A 182 -18.68 14.54 -6.71
CA THR A 182 -17.41 13.86 -6.51
C THR A 182 -17.18 13.55 -5.03
N LEU A 183 -17.43 14.49 -4.12
CA LEU A 183 -17.28 14.28 -2.68
C LEU A 183 -18.28 13.25 -2.14
N LEU A 184 -19.51 13.27 -2.60
CA LEU A 184 -20.53 12.28 -2.23
C LEU A 184 -20.15 10.88 -2.72
N LEU A 185 -19.70 10.77 -3.99
CA LEU A 185 -19.21 9.52 -4.56
C LEU A 185 -18.02 8.97 -3.74
N MET A 186 -16.99 9.79 -3.52
CA MET A 186 -15.83 9.42 -2.74
C MET A 186 -16.20 8.99 -1.31
N THR A 187 -17.09 9.74 -0.65
CA THR A 187 -17.51 9.40 0.71
C THR A 187 -18.29 8.08 0.74
N GLY A 188 -19.20 7.88 -0.20
CA GLY A 188 -19.96 6.64 -0.33
C GLY A 188 -19.06 5.43 -0.57
N VAL A 189 -18.11 5.53 -1.50
CA VAL A 189 -17.14 4.48 -1.81
C VAL A 189 -16.20 4.24 -0.61
N ALA A 190 -15.72 5.29 0.08
CA ALA A 190 -14.88 5.14 1.27
C ALA A 190 -15.59 4.37 2.38
N VAL A 191 -16.86 4.68 2.64
CA VAL A 191 -17.67 3.98 3.65
C VAL A 191 -17.94 2.55 3.21
N GLY A 192 -18.41 2.33 2.00
CA GLY A 192 -18.74 1.00 1.47
C GLY A 192 -17.55 0.08 1.45
N THR A 193 -16.40 0.51 0.89
CA THR A 193 -15.17 -0.28 0.84
C THR A 193 -14.60 -0.56 2.23
N SER A 194 -14.73 0.39 3.17
CA SER A 194 -14.32 0.19 4.55
C SER A 194 -15.18 -0.85 5.26
N VAL A 195 -16.50 -0.76 5.12
CA VAL A 195 -17.43 -1.71 5.75
C VAL A 195 -17.18 -3.13 5.24
N ILE A 196 -17.13 -3.32 3.93
CA ILE A 196 -16.91 -4.64 3.33
C ILE A 196 -15.47 -5.11 3.60
N GLY A 197 -14.47 -4.28 3.28
CA GLY A 197 -13.06 -4.67 3.36
C GLY A 197 -12.59 -4.97 4.77
N VAL A 198 -12.92 -4.11 5.75
CA VAL A 198 -12.49 -4.32 7.15
C VAL A 198 -13.23 -5.48 7.80
N SER A 199 -14.56 -5.60 7.57
CA SER A 199 -15.36 -6.67 8.17
C SER A 199 -14.94 -8.05 7.66
N THR A 200 -14.77 -8.21 6.35
CA THR A 200 -14.34 -9.47 5.74
C THR A 200 -12.90 -9.81 6.12
N ALA A 201 -11.99 -8.82 6.17
CA ALA A 201 -10.61 -9.01 6.67
C ALA A 201 -10.59 -9.50 8.12
N TRP A 202 -11.43 -8.93 8.98
CA TRP A 202 -11.55 -9.36 10.38
C TRP A 202 -12.09 -10.79 10.50
N LEU A 203 -13.15 -11.12 9.75
CA LEU A 203 -13.75 -12.45 9.77
C LEU A 203 -12.75 -13.53 9.35
N VAL A 204 -12.07 -13.32 8.22
CA VAL A 204 -11.13 -14.30 7.66
C VAL A 204 -9.87 -14.49 8.53
N THR A 205 -9.43 -13.44 9.23
CA THR A 205 -8.21 -13.52 10.06
C THR A 205 -8.45 -14.15 11.43
N HIS A 206 -9.59 -13.86 12.07
CA HIS A 206 -9.83 -14.19 13.48
C HIS A 206 -10.77 -15.39 13.71
N TYR A 207 -11.55 -15.75 12.70
CA TYR A 207 -12.54 -16.83 12.85
C TYR A 207 -12.28 -17.96 11.86
N GLU A 208 -12.72 -19.17 12.26
CA GLU A 208 -12.77 -20.35 11.44
C GLU A 208 -14.24 -20.66 11.14
N PHE A 209 -14.61 -20.70 9.86
CA PHE A 209 -15.96 -20.96 9.36
C PHE A 209 -15.91 -21.71 8.01
N PRO A 210 -16.98 -22.34 7.57
CA PRO A 210 -17.03 -23.07 6.31
C PRO A 210 -16.62 -22.21 5.12
N GLY A 211 -15.81 -22.75 4.21
CA GLY A 211 -15.37 -22.05 3.00
C GLY A 211 -14.30 -20.96 3.23
N ARG A 212 -13.90 -20.65 4.48
CA ARG A 212 -12.93 -19.60 4.80
C ARG A 212 -11.65 -19.67 3.96
N ARG A 213 -11.10 -20.87 3.74
CA ARG A 213 -9.86 -21.07 2.98
C ARG A 213 -10.00 -20.55 1.55
N TYR A 214 -11.11 -20.83 0.91
CA TYR A 214 -11.43 -20.39 -0.45
C TYR A 214 -11.78 -18.90 -0.47
N LEU A 215 -12.64 -18.46 0.46
CA LEU A 215 -13.06 -17.05 0.55
C LEU A 215 -11.91 -16.09 0.86
N ASN A 216 -10.87 -16.57 1.54
CA ASN A 216 -9.68 -15.76 1.85
C ASN A 216 -8.99 -15.19 0.58
N TRP A 217 -8.97 -15.91 -0.52
CA TRP A 217 -8.45 -15.44 -1.79
C TRP A 217 -9.57 -14.95 -2.74
N ALA A 218 -10.74 -15.57 -2.68
CA ALA A 218 -11.87 -15.19 -3.53
C ALA A 218 -12.31 -13.73 -3.32
N LEU A 219 -12.14 -13.19 -2.10
CA LEU A 219 -12.38 -11.78 -1.79
C LEU A 219 -11.47 -10.79 -2.57
N LEU A 220 -10.45 -11.29 -3.26
CA LEU A 220 -9.60 -10.48 -4.15
C LEU A 220 -10.07 -10.54 -5.61
N LEU A 221 -10.95 -11.49 -6.00
CA LEU A 221 -11.36 -11.66 -7.39
C LEU A 221 -12.01 -10.42 -8.03
N PRO A 222 -12.87 -9.66 -7.31
CA PRO A 222 -13.46 -8.45 -7.90
C PRO A 222 -12.45 -7.42 -8.38
N PHE A 223 -11.22 -7.44 -7.86
CA PHE A 223 -10.14 -6.57 -8.32
C PHE A 223 -9.75 -6.80 -9.80
N ALA A 224 -10.03 -7.99 -10.33
CA ALA A 224 -9.78 -8.32 -11.73
C ALA A 224 -10.79 -7.67 -12.69
N VAL A 225 -11.96 -7.25 -12.20
CA VAL A 225 -13.03 -6.65 -13.01
C VAL A 225 -12.87 -5.13 -13.00
N PRO A 226 -12.74 -4.46 -14.16
CA PRO A 226 -12.80 -3.00 -14.23
C PRO A 226 -14.16 -2.47 -13.74
N ALA A 227 -14.17 -1.29 -13.10
CA ALA A 227 -15.40 -0.72 -12.55
C ALA A 227 -16.45 -0.41 -13.65
N TYR A 228 -16.02 0.06 -14.79
CA TYR A 228 -16.91 0.32 -15.93
C TYR A 228 -17.54 -0.98 -16.48
N VAL A 229 -16.83 -2.10 -16.52
CA VAL A 229 -17.39 -3.38 -16.97
C VAL A 229 -18.51 -3.87 -16.04
N ILE A 230 -18.29 -3.77 -14.73
CA ILE A 230 -19.35 -4.17 -13.78
C ILE A 230 -20.55 -3.24 -13.88
N ALA A 231 -20.33 -1.95 -14.13
CA ALA A 231 -21.42 -0.98 -14.34
C ALA A 231 -22.28 -1.36 -15.55
N TYR A 232 -21.67 -1.73 -16.67
CA TYR A 232 -22.37 -2.15 -17.88
C TYR A 232 -23.23 -3.41 -17.63
N ILE A 233 -22.65 -4.42 -17.01
CA ILE A 233 -23.33 -5.68 -16.73
C ILE A 233 -24.52 -5.48 -15.78
N TYR A 234 -24.35 -4.68 -14.72
CA TYR A 234 -25.44 -4.45 -13.78
C TYR A 234 -26.52 -3.52 -14.34
N THR A 235 -26.19 -2.65 -15.27
CA THR A 235 -27.20 -1.88 -16.01
C THR A 235 -28.05 -2.82 -16.83
N ASP A 236 -27.45 -3.68 -17.66
CA ASP A 236 -28.15 -4.66 -18.48
C ASP A 236 -29.04 -5.59 -17.63
N LEU A 237 -28.54 -6.02 -16.48
CA LEU A 237 -29.31 -6.90 -15.57
C LEU A 237 -30.47 -6.20 -14.86
N LEU A 238 -30.30 -4.93 -14.45
CA LEU A 238 -31.17 -4.23 -13.50
C LEU A 238 -32.03 -3.13 -14.10
N GLU A 239 -31.81 -2.75 -15.37
CA GLU A 239 -32.70 -1.80 -16.06
C GLU A 239 -34.09 -2.39 -16.29
N PHE A 240 -35.03 -1.51 -16.66
CA PHE A 240 -36.44 -1.91 -16.87
C PHE A 240 -36.58 -3.03 -17.88
N ALA A 241 -35.88 -2.98 -19.00
CA ALA A 241 -35.84 -4.04 -20.01
C ALA A 241 -35.05 -5.29 -19.59
N GLY A 242 -34.24 -5.16 -18.55
CA GLY A 242 -33.34 -6.22 -18.09
C GLY A 242 -34.02 -7.45 -17.51
N PRO A 243 -33.30 -8.58 -17.45
CA PRO A 243 -33.87 -9.86 -17.07
C PRO A 243 -34.42 -9.89 -15.64
N VAL A 244 -33.81 -9.12 -14.70
CA VAL A 244 -34.27 -9.11 -13.30
C VAL A 244 -35.63 -8.47 -13.17
N GLN A 245 -35.82 -7.25 -13.72
CA GLN A 245 -37.12 -6.59 -13.66
C GLN A 245 -38.16 -7.29 -14.52
N SER A 246 -37.79 -7.88 -15.66
CA SER A 246 -38.67 -8.66 -16.50
C SER A 246 -39.19 -9.92 -15.78
N ALA A 247 -38.29 -10.61 -15.05
CA ALA A 247 -38.68 -11.75 -14.21
C ALA A 247 -39.64 -11.34 -13.08
N LEU A 248 -39.36 -10.23 -12.39
CA LEU A 248 -40.21 -9.68 -11.35
C LEU A 248 -41.60 -9.34 -11.92
N ARG A 249 -41.68 -8.66 -13.05
CA ARG A 249 -42.93 -8.31 -13.71
C ARG A 249 -43.73 -9.58 -14.09
N SER A 250 -43.07 -10.60 -14.61
CA SER A 250 -43.75 -11.87 -14.96
C SER A 250 -44.32 -12.63 -13.74
N VAL A 251 -43.58 -12.59 -12.61
CA VAL A 251 -44.02 -13.26 -11.36
C VAL A 251 -45.16 -12.51 -10.68
N PHE A 252 -45.10 -11.17 -10.63
CA PHE A 252 -46.09 -10.35 -9.90
C PHE A 252 -47.21 -9.82 -10.79
N GLY A 253 -47.15 -10.06 -12.12
CA GLY A 253 -48.18 -9.58 -13.06
C GLY A 253 -48.11 -8.09 -13.36
N TRP A 254 -47.00 -7.40 -13.00
CA TRP A 254 -46.80 -5.97 -13.29
C TRP A 254 -46.48 -5.74 -14.77
N LYS A 255 -46.91 -4.60 -15.31
CA LYS A 255 -46.73 -4.29 -16.73
C LYS A 255 -45.92 -3.02 -16.94
N LEU A 256 -46.11 -2.03 -16.09
CA LEU A 256 -45.49 -0.70 -16.22
C LEU A 256 -44.45 -0.45 -15.12
N ALA A 257 -43.53 0.46 -15.37
CA ALA A 257 -42.56 0.89 -14.39
C ALA A 257 -43.22 1.60 -13.18
N SER A 258 -44.43 2.15 -13.36
CA SER A 258 -45.21 2.75 -12.29
C SER A 258 -45.85 1.76 -11.32
N ASP A 259 -45.95 0.47 -11.67
CA ASP A 259 -46.65 -0.53 -10.86
C ASP A 259 -45.85 -0.93 -9.60
N TYR A 260 -44.55 -0.64 -9.59
CA TYR A 260 -43.65 -0.99 -8.49
C TYR A 260 -42.48 -0.02 -8.38
N TRP A 261 -41.89 0.07 -7.20
CA TRP A 261 -40.67 0.82 -7.00
C TRP A 261 -39.44 -0.07 -7.20
N PHE A 262 -38.50 0.37 -8.05
CA PHE A 262 -37.22 -0.27 -8.25
C PHE A 262 -36.12 0.82 -8.30
N PRO A 263 -34.96 0.63 -7.61
CA PRO A 263 -33.91 1.64 -7.60
C PRO A 263 -33.30 1.81 -9.00
N ASN A 264 -33.16 3.07 -9.43
CA ASN A 264 -32.47 3.35 -10.69
C ASN A 264 -30.99 3.03 -10.56
N ILE A 265 -30.49 2.14 -11.41
CA ILE A 265 -29.09 1.74 -11.43
C ILE A 265 -28.18 2.87 -11.98
N ARG A 266 -28.61 3.57 -13.05
CA ARG A 266 -27.91 4.71 -13.60
C ARG A 266 -28.11 5.93 -12.68
N SER A 267 -27.41 5.93 -11.57
CA SER A 267 -27.50 6.92 -10.51
C SER A 267 -26.21 7.01 -9.70
N LEU A 268 -26.06 8.07 -8.90
CA LEU A 268 -24.93 8.21 -7.97
C LEU A 268 -24.84 7.01 -6.99
N GLN A 269 -25.99 6.52 -6.51
CA GLN A 269 -26.06 5.37 -5.61
C GLN A 269 -25.60 4.08 -6.32
N GLY A 270 -25.99 3.89 -7.57
CA GLY A 270 -25.52 2.79 -8.41
C GLY A 270 -24.01 2.85 -8.60
N ALA A 271 -23.47 4.01 -8.94
CA ALA A 271 -22.03 4.21 -9.08
C ALA A 271 -21.26 3.88 -7.77
N ILE A 272 -21.77 4.36 -6.62
CA ILE A 272 -21.20 4.03 -5.30
C ILE A 272 -21.19 2.51 -5.07
N CYS A 273 -22.30 1.83 -5.38
CA CYS A 273 -22.40 0.38 -5.21
C CYS A 273 -21.41 -0.38 -6.10
N MET A 274 -21.36 -0.07 -7.41
CA MET A 274 -20.49 -0.74 -8.36
C MET A 274 -19.00 -0.53 -8.03
N MET A 275 -18.60 0.71 -7.78
CA MET A 275 -17.23 1.03 -7.38
C MET A 275 -16.87 0.38 -6.04
N THR A 276 -17.79 0.34 -5.08
CA THR A 276 -17.57 -0.35 -3.79
C THR A 276 -17.30 -1.83 -4.00
N LEU A 277 -18.05 -2.52 -4.86
CA LEU A 277 -17.90 -3.95 -5.13
C LEU A 277 -16.57 -4.30 -5.80
N VAL A 278 -15.98 -3.38 -6.57
CA VAL A 278 -14.69 -3.59 -7.24
C VAL A 278 -13.51 -3.13 -6.38
N LEU A 279 -13.66 -2.05 -5.60
CA LEU A 279 -12.55 -1.40 -4.92
C LEU A 279 -12.36 -1.83 -3.46
N TYR A 280 -13.33 -2.55 -2.84
CA TYR A 280 -13.15 -3.04 -1.46
C TYR A 280 -11.91 -3.94 -1.27
N PRO A 281 -11.39 -4.69 -2.28
CA PRO A 281 -10.22 -5.52 -2.10
C PRO A 281 -8.95 -4.73 -1.70
N TYR A 282 -8.83 -3.44 -2.05
CA TYR A 282 -7.75 -2.57 -1.56
C TYR A 282 -7.77 -2.47 -0.03
N VAL A 283 -8.94 -2.16 0.52
CA VAL A 283 -9.12 -2.06 1.98
C VAL A 283 -9.02 -3.43 2.65
N TYR A 284 -9.57 -4.47 2.04
CA TYR A 284 -9.47 -5.85 2.52
C TYR A 284 -8.02 -6.32 2.66
N LEU A 285 -7.22 -6.16 1.61
CA LEU A 285 -5.84 -6.65 1.56
C LEU A 285 -4.98 -6.02 2.66
N LEU A 286 -5.03 -4.69 2.78
CA LEU A 286 -4.22 -3.95 3.75
C LEU A 286 -4.72 -4.14 5.19
N SER A 287 -6.04 -4.18 5.40
CA SER A 287 -6.64 -4.50 6.70
C SER A 287 -6.29 -5.91 7.14
N ARG A 288 -6.36 -6.89 6.23
CA ARG A 288 -6.00 -8.29 6.49
C ARG A 288 -4.52 -8.41 6.88
N ALA A 289 -3.62 -7.74 6.15
CA ALA A 289 -2.20 -7.72 6.48
C ALA A 289 -1.97 -7.14 7.89
N ALA A 290 -2.59 -6.00 8.20
CA ALA A 290 -2.48 -5.37 9.51
C ALA A 290 -3.03 -6.24 10.64
N PHE A 291 -4.16 -6.92 10.45
CA PHE A 291 -4.72 -7.82 11.46
C PHE A 291 -3.86 -9.08 11.67
N LEU A 292 -3.16 -9.57 10.65
CA LEU A 292 -2.23 -10.69 10.76
C LEU A 292 -0.91 -10.31 11.45
N GLU A 293 -0.49 -9.03 11.34
CA GLU A 293 0.70 -8.50 12.01
C GLU A 293 0.48 -8.17 13.49
N GLN A 294 -0.78 -8.06 13.94
CA GLN A 294 -1.09 -7.80 15.34
C GLN A 294 -0.60 -8.94 16.24
N SER A 295 0.02 -8.56 17.37
CA SER A 295 0.51 -9.53 18.34
C SER A 295 -0.64 -10.36 18.93
N ALA A 296 -0.54 -11.69 18.82
CA ALA A 296 -1.50 -12.60 19.44
C ALA A 296 -1.61 -12.38 20.96
N SER A 297 -0.50 -12.02 21.60
CA SER A 297 -0.43 -11.78 23.05
C SER A 297 -1.31 -10.61 23.51
N VAL A 298 -1.41 -9.52 22.74
CA VAL A 298 -2.28 -8.37 23.07
C VAL A 298 -3.75 -8.78 23.05
N LEU A 299 -4.16 -9.54 22.05
CA LEU A 299 -5.54 -10.00 21.92
C LEU A 299 -5.88 -11.11 22.94
N GLU A 300 -4.92 -11.97 23.27
CA GLU A 300 -5.06 -12.99 24.32
C GLU A 300 -5.15 -12.33 25.71
N ALA A 301 -4.31 -11.36 26.01
CA ALA A 301 -4.38 -10.60 27.25
C ALA A 301 -5.74 -9.89 27.43
N ALA A 302 -6.23 -9.26 26.36
CA ALA A 302 -7.57 -8.65 26.37
C ALA A 302 -8.69 -9.66 26.63
N ARG A 303 -8.55 -10.91 26.15
CA ARG A 303 -9.50 -12.00 26.43
C ARG A 303 -9.46 -12.45 27.89
N VAL A 304 -8.24 -12.61 28.44
CA VAL A 304 -8.05 -12.98 29.85
C VAL A 304 -8.66 -11.94 30.77
N LEU A 305 -8.58 -10.66 30.40
CA LEU A 305 -9.22 -9.54 31.11
C LEU A 305 -10.74 -9.43 30.90
N GLY A 306 -11.38 -10.46 30.33
CA GLY A 306 -12.84 -10.52 30.14
C GLY A 306 -13.37 -9.72 28.94
N GLY A 307 -12.50 -9.29 28.03
CA GLY A 307 -12.88 -8.52 26.83
C GLY A 307 -13.80 -9.31 25.91
N LYS A 308 -15.02 -8.79 25.67
CA LYS A 308 -15.96 -9.35 24.66
C LYS A 308 -15.36 -9.12 23.25
N SER A 309 -15.64 -10.05 22.32
CA SER A 309 -15.12 -10.01 20.93
C SER A 309 -15.40 -8.68 20.21
N ARG A 310 -16.55 -8.07 20.46
CA ARG A 310 -16.92 -6.75 19.91
C ARG A 310 -16.03 -5.63 20.48
N GLY A 311 -15.78 -5.64 21.78
CA GLY A 311 -14.88 -4.66 22.44
C GLY A 311 -13.45 -4.78 21.93
N MET A 312 -12.93 -6.01 21.77
CA MET A 312 -11.60 -6.24 21.20
C MET A 312 -11.47 -5.68 19.78
N PHE A 313 -12.49 -5.84 18.95
CA PHE A 313 -12.47 -5.29 17.59
C PHE A 313 -12.41 -3.77 17.61
N PHE A 314 -13.38 -3.09 18.24
CA PHE A 314 -13.50 -1.64 18.17
C PHE A 314 -12.45 -0.87 18.97
N HIS A 315 -12.00 -1.40 20.13
CA HIS A 315 -11.09 -0.68 21.02
C HIS A 315 -9.62 -1.07 20.88
N ILE A 316 -9.31 -2.23 20.26
CA ILE A 316 -7.93 -2.72 20.15
C ILE A 316 -7.55 -2.93 18.68
N ALA A 317 -8.20 -3.87 18.01
CA ALA A 317 -7.77 -4.32 16.69
C ALA A 317 -7.96 -3.23 15.61
N LEU A 318 -9.12 -2.59 15.58
CA LEU A 318 -9.44 -1.54 14.62
C LEU A 318 -8.56 -0.29 14.80
N PRO A 319 -8.33 0.26 16.02
CA PRO A 319 -7.39 1.36 16.22
C PRO A 319 -5.96 1.04 15.79
N MET A 320 -5.47 -0.17 16.07
CA MET A 320 -4.15 -0.61 15.62
C MET A 320 -4.04 -0.75 14.10
N ALA A 321 -5.12 -1.12 13.42
CA ALA A 321 -5.16 -1.27 11.97
C ALA A 321 -5.47 0.05 11.23
N ARG A 322 -5.89 1.12 11.92
CA ARG A 322 -6.26 2.41 11.30
C ARG A 322 -5.30 2.91 10.22
N PRO A 323 -3.96 2.90 10.42
CA PRO A 323 -3.05 3.40 9.38
C PRO A 323 -3.09 2.58 8.10
N ALA A 324 -3.24 1.26 8.19
CA ALA A 324 -3.33 0.38 7.02
C ALA A 324 -4.70 0.52 6.32
N ILE A 325 -5.77 0.66 7.10
CA ILE A 325 -7.12 0.92 6.58
C ILE A 325 -7.15 2.25 5.82
N ALA A 326 -6.58 3.31 6.39
CA ALA A 326 -6.53 4.63 5.76
C ALA A 326 -5.77 4.61 4.41
N VAL A 327 -4.68 3.84 4.32
CA VAL A 327 -3.96 3.63 3.05
C VAL A 327 -4.84 2.89 2.05
N GLY A 328 -5.56 1.84 2.47
CA GLY A 328 -6.48 1.11 1.61
C GLY A 328 -7.62 1.97 1.07
N ILE A 329 -8.19 2.82 1.94
CA ILE A 329 -9.21 3.79 1.54
C ILE A 329 -8.63 4.81 0.55
N ALA A 330 -7.45 5.36 0.82
CA ALA A 330 -6.81 6.33 -0.07
C ALA A 330 -6.57 5.75 -1.47
N MET A 331 -6.12 4.49 -1.56
CA MET A 331 -5.96 3.80 -2.85
C MET A 331 -7.29 3.61 -3.57
N ALA A 332 -8.33 3.17 -2.86
CA ALA A 332 -9.67 3.04 -3.45
C ALA A 332 -10.22 4.39 -3.94
N LEU A 333 -9.98 5.48 -3.19
CA LEU A 333 -10.42 6.82 -3.58
C LEU A 333 -9.61 7.41 -4.75
N MET A 334 -8.32 7.09 -4.87
CA MET A 334 -7.53 7.46 -6.05
C MET A 334 -8.09 6.78 -7.31
N GLU A 335 -8.46 5.48 -7.23
CA GLU A 335 -9.12 4.80 -8.33
C GLU A 335 -10.52 5.34 -8.62
N THR A 336 -11.28 5.74 -7.60
CA THR A 336 -12.59 6.40 -7.79
C THR A 336 -12.46 7.74 -8.54
N LEU A 337 -11.45 8.55 -8.22
CA LEU A 337 -11.16 9.79 -8.93
C LEU A 337 -10.64 9.57 -10.34
N ASN A 338 -10.02 8.42 -10.58
CA ASN A 338 -9.50 8.06 -11.90
C ASN A 338 -10.57 7.45 -12.81
N ASP A 339 -11.66 6.93 -12.27
CA ASP A 339 -12.71 6.30 -13.07
C ASP A 339 -13.46 7.34 -13.91
N PHE A 340 -13.50 7.08 -15.21
CA PHE A 340 -14.30 7.83 -16.17
C PHE A 340 -15.46 6.97 -16.68
N GLY A 341 -15.18 5.74 -17.08
CA GLY A 341 -16.14 4.89 -17.76
C GLY A 341 -17.41 4.59 -16.95
N THR A 342 -17.30 4.38 -15.62
CA THR A 342 -18.47 4.15 -14.77
C THR A 342 -19.29 5.42 -14.58
N VAL A 343 -18.63 6.55 -14.29
CA VAL A 343 -19.33 7.81 -14.00
C VAL A 343 -20.00 8.39 -15.24
N ASP A 344 -19.35 8.27 -16.39
CA ASP A 344 -19.89 8.67 -17.68
C ASP A 344 -21.11 7.83 -18.06
N TYR A 345 -20.97 6.51 -18.05
CA TYR A 345 -22.04 5.57 -18.38
C TYR A 345 -23.28 5.70 -17.47
N PHE A 346 -23.08 6.07 -16.21
CA PHE A 346 -24.19 6.32 -15.27
C PHE A 346 -24.67 7.76 -15.28
N ALA A 347 -24.14 8.61 -16.16
CA ALA A 347 -24.41 10.04 -16.25
C ALA A 347 -24.23 10.78 -14.91
N VAL A 348 -23.24 10.37 -14.12
CA VAL A 348 -22.90 10.97 -12.82
C VAL A 348 -21.90 12.10 -13.03
N ARG A 349 -22.33 13.33 -12.87
CA ARG A 349 -21.55 14.55 -13.12
C ARG A 349 -20.47 14.75 -12.06
N THR A 350 -19.32 14.07 -12.22
CA THR A 350 -18.12 14.22 -11.38
C THR A 350 -17.13 15.20 -12.01
N LEU A 351 -16.09 15.57 -11.26
CA LEU A 351 -14.97 16.37 -11.80
C LEU A 351 -14.30 15.67 -12.98
N THR A 352 -14.19 14.32 -12.94
CA THR A 352 -13.59 13.54 -14.02
C THR A 352 -14.46 13.59 -15.27
N ALA A 353 -15.78 13.41 -15.17
CA ALA A 353 -16.70 13.59 -16.30
C ALA A 353 -16.66 15.03 -16.83
N GLY A 354 -16.73 16.03 -15.94
CA GLY A 354 -16.65 17.44 -16.32
C GLY A 354 -15.35 17.84 -17.03
N LEU A 355 -14.24 17.17 -16.74
CA LEU A 355 -12.99 17.36 -17.47
C LEU A 355 -13.15 17.00 -18.96
N TYR A 356 -13.78 15.84 -19.23
CA TYR A 356 -14.03 15.39 -20.62
C TYR A 356 -15.08 16.27 -21.32
N ASP A 357 -16.16 16.64 -20.62
CA ASP A 357 -17.19 17.52 -21.15
C ASP A 357 -16.61 18.86 -21.62
N VAL A 358 -15.75 19.47 -20.79
CA VAL A 358 -15.15 20.77 -21.11
C VAL A 358 -14.06 20.62 -22.18
N TRP A 359 -13.23 19.62 -22.09
CA TRP A 359 -12.13 19.47 -23.04
C TRP A 359 -12.61 18.99 -24.40
N LEU A 360 -13.29 17.83 -24.46
CA LEU A 360 -13.72 17.22 -25.72
C LEU A 360 -15.06 17.78 -26.20
N GLY A 361 -16.02 17.99 -25.30
CA GLY A 361 -17.34 18.48 -25.64
C GLY A 361 -17.35 19.97 -26.02
N MET A 362 -16.62 20.82 -25.27
CA MET A 362 -16.53 22.27 -25.52
C MET A 362 -15.25 22.65 -26.29
N ASN A 363 -14.40 21.70 -26.66
CA ASN A 363 -13.10 21.91 -27.30
C ASN A 363 -12.20 22.92 -26.58
N ASN A 364 -12.31 23.01 -25.25
CA ASN A 364 -11.54 23.92 -24.43
C ASN A 364 -10.54 23.19 -23.54
N LEU A 365 -9.31 23.02 -24.07
CA LEU A 365 -8.23 22.37 -23.35
C LEU A 365 -7.79 23.15 -22.10
N GLY A 366 -7.85 24.47 -22.12
CA GLY A 366 -7.53 25.33 -20.97
C GLY A 366 -8.47 25.10 -19.79
N GLY A 367 -9.78 25.07 -20.06
CA GLY A 367 -10.80 24.74 -19.07
C GLY A 367 -10.65 23.31 -18.53
N GLY A 368 -10.36 22.35 -19.43
CA GLY A 368 -10.02 20.98 -19.03
C GLY A 368 -8.83 20.94 -18.09
N ALA A 369 -7.76 21.70 -18.33
CA ALA A 369 -6.59 21.78 -17.47
C ALA A 369 -6.89 22.44 -16.11
N GLN A 370 -7.81 23.40 -16.05
CA GLN A 370 -8.27 24.01 -14.80
C GLN A 370 -8.99 22.97 -13.92
N ILE A 371 -9.93 22.19 -14.48
CA ILE A 371 -10.60 21.10 -13.76
C ILE A 371 -9.58 20.02 -13.37
N ALA A 372 -8.64 19.65 -14.26
CA ALA A 372 -7.57 18.70 -13.98
C ALA A 372 -6.71 19.15 -12.79
N SER A 373 -6.39 20.44 -12.69
CA SER A 373 -5.64 21.02 -11.56
C SER A 373 -6.43 20.92 -10.25
N LEU A 374 -7.75 21.08 -10.29
CA LEU A 374 -8.60 20.87 -9.12
C LEU A 374 -8.61 19.40 -8.69
N ILE A 375 -8.69 18.46 -9.64
CA ILE A 375 -8.54 17.01 -9.34
C ILE A 375 -7.19 16.72 -8.69
N LEU A 376 -6.08 17.33 -9.18
CA LEU A 376 -4.76 17.20 -8.56
C LEU A 376 -4.73 17.67 -7.10
N VAL A 377 -5.48 18.73 -6.74
CA VAL A 377 -5.62 19.17 -5.34
C VAL A 377 -6.25 18.07 -4.48
N PHE A 378 -7.33 17.43 -4.96
CA PHE A 378 -7.93 16.28 -4.25
C PHE A 378 -6.94 15.13 -4.07
N VAL A 379 -6.20 14.79 -5.12
CA VAL A 379 -5.17 13.76 -5.09
C VAL A 379 -4.08 14.10 -4.08
N MET A 380 -3.57 15.33 -4.09
CA MET A 380 -2.54 15.77 -3.13
C MET A 380 -3.04 15.74 -1.69
N MET A 381 -4.33 16.04 -1.46
CA MET A 381 -4.95 15.91 -0.15
C MET A 381 -4.99 14.44 0.31
N LEU A 382 -5.36 13.50 -0.59
CA LEU A 382 -5.36 12.06 -0.28
C LEU A 382 -3.96 11.55 0.05
N ILE A 383 -2.93 11.93 -0.73
CA ILE A 383 -1.52 11.59 -0.44
C ILE A 383 -1.08 12.18 0.91
N GLY A 384 -1.52 13.40 1.22
CA GLY A 384 -1.26 14.05 2.50
C GLY A 384 -1.83 13.26 3.68
N ILE A 385 -3.10 12.85 3.58
CA ILE A 385 -3.78 12.01 4.58
C ILE A 385 -3.07 10.67 4.74
N GLU A 386 -2.68 10.03 3.64
CA GLU A 386 -1.92 8.77 3.66
C GLU A 386 -0.57 8.93 4.37
N LYS A 387 0.21 9.97 4.06
CA LYS A 387 1.52 10.25 4.69
C LYS A 387 1.39 10.52 6.19
N ILE A 388 0.38 11.30 6.60
CA ILE A 388 0.11 11.58 8.02
C ILE A 388 -0.25 10.28 8.74
N SER A 389 -1.08 9.43 8.13
CA SER A 389 -1.46 8.13 8.70
C SER A 389 -0.27 7.19 8.86
N ARG A 390 0.67 7.18 7.91
CA ARG A 390 1.90 6.34 7.98
C ARG A 390 2.87 6.79 9.08
N ARG A 391 3.04 8.09 9.32
CA ARG A 391 3.95 8.62 10.36
C ARG A 391 3.65 8.07 11.74
N HIS A 392 2.38 7.80 12.06
CA HIS A 392 1.98 7.20 13.33
C HIS A 392 2.39 5.72 13.46
N ARG A 393 2.70 5.02 12.37
CA ARG A 393 3.06 3.59 12.37
C ARG A 393 4.54 3.35 12.71
N GLU A 394 5.45 4.25 12.32
CA GLU A 394 6.89 4.06 12.51
C GLU A 394 7.30 4.03 14.00
N ASN A 395 6.48 4.58 14.88
CA ASN A 395 6.73 4.60 16.33
C ASN A 395 6.33 3.32 17.08
N PHE A 396 5.72 2.33 16.40
CA PHE A 396 5.14 1.13 17.03
C PHE A 396 5.66 -0.20 16.47
N GLN A 397 6.88 -0.26 15.92
CA GLN A 397 7.49 -1.55 15.64
C GLN A 397 8.15 -2.12 16.91
N PRO A 398 7.52 -3.05 17.63
CA PRO A 398 8.25 -3.85 18.61
C PRO A 398 9.15 -4.80 17.81
N SER A 399 10.46 -4.76 18.14
CA SER A 399 11.46 -5.74 17.73
C SER A 399 10.87 -7.15 17.75
N ALA A 400 11.07 -7.87 16.66
CA ALA A 400 10.98 -9.33 16.47
C ALA A 400 10.39 -10.14 17.64
N THR A 401 9.16 -9.91 18.01
CA THR A 401 8.44 -10.82 18.91
C THR A 401 8.00 -12.03 18.07
N ARG A 402 8.42 -13.23 18.51
CA ARG A 402 8.04 -14.52 17.93
C ARG A 402 6.59 -14.50 17.46
N PHE A 403 6.38 -14.63 16.14
CA PHE A 403 5.06 -14.80 15.55
C PHE A 403 4.41 -16.09 16.06
N ARG A 404 3.65 -15.98 17.14
CA ARG A 404 2.84 -17.11 17.61
C ARG A 404 1.62 -17.22 16.72
N ARG A 405 1.34 -18.44 16.19
CA ARG A 405 0.15 -18.70 15.38
C ARG A 405 -1.09 -18.26 16.15
N PHE A 406 -1.87 -17.39 15.53
CA PHE A 406 -3.14 -16.94 16.10
C PHE A 406 -4.13 -18.12 16.11
N ASN A 407 -4.62 -18.49 17.31
CA ASN A 407 -5.62 -19.55 17.42
C ASN A 407 -7.00 -18.97 17.04
N ARG A 408 -7.48 -19.32 15.84
CA ARG A 408 -8.76 -18.83 15.31
C ARG A 408 -9.91 -19.44 16.10
N ARG A 409 -10.92 -18.60 16.38
CA ARG A 409 -12.13 -19.07 17.05
C ARG A 409 -13.07 -19.75 16.04
N LYS A 410 -13.43 -21.00 16.28
CA LYS A 410 -14.43 -21.70 15.46
C LYS A 410 -15.81 -21.06 15.68
N LEU A 411 -16.48 -20.72 14.57
CA LEU A 411 -17.88 -20.33 14.54
C LEU A 411 -18.74 -21.55 14.22
N VAL A 412 -19.88 -21.65 14.86
CA VAL A 412 -20.81 -22.78 14.70
C VAL A 412 -22.23 -22.24 14.49
N GLY A 413 -23.05 -22.98 13.77
CA GLY A 413 -24.48 -22.68 13.52
C GLY A 413 -24.68 -21.40 12.72
N SER A 414 -25.70 -20.61 13.06
CA SER A 414 -26.08 -19.38 12.35
C SER A 414 -24.95 -18.34 12.23
N LYS A 415 -24.04 -18.27 13.22
CA LYS A 415 -22.90 -17.35 13.19
C LYS A 415 -21.87 -17.75 12.11
N ALA A 416 -21.67 -19.04 11.91
CA ALA A 416 -20.80 -19.55 10.84
C ALA A 416 -21.43 -19.26 9.47
N ALA A 417 -22.72 -19.54 9.30
CA ALA A 417 -23.45 -19.24 8.07
C ALA A 417 -23.43 -17.73 7.74
N ALA A 418 -23.68 -16.87 8.73
CA ALA A 418 -23.62 -15.42 8.56
C ALA A 418 -22.21 -14.92 8.15
N ALA A 419 -21.15 -15.49 8.73
CA ALA A 419 -19.77 -15.15 8.36
C ALA A 419 -19.43 -15.58 6.93
N THR A 420 -19.87 -16.81 6.54
CA THR A 420 -19.72 -17.30 5.16
C THR A 420 -20.46 -16.40 4.19
N LEU A 421 -21.74 -16.08 4.47
CA LEU A 421 -22.55 -15.22 3.62
C LEU A 421 -21.97 -13.81 3.49
N ALA A 422 -21.51 -13.20 4.61
CA ALA A 422 -20.89 -11.89 4.61
C ALA A 422 -19.61 -11.82 3.74
N CYS A 423 -18.86 -12.91 3.63
CA CYS A 423 -17.70 -12.99 2.75
C CYS A 423 -18.06 -13.41 1.31
N LEU A 424 -19.08 -14.25 1.14
CA LEU A 424 -19.50 -14.75 -0.16
C LEU A 424 -20.25 -13.68 -0.98
N LEU A 425 -21.10 -12.89 -0.32
CA LEU A 425 -21.93 -11.87 -0.99
C LEU A 425 -21.11 -10.89 -1.84
N PRO A 426 -20.06 -10.21 -1.32
CA PRO A 426 -19.26 -9.29 -2.14
C PRO A 426 -18.52 -10.01 -3.28
N VAL A 427 -18.12 -11.27 -3.11
CA VAL A 427 -17.51 -12.07 -4.18
C VAL A 427 -18.54 -12.41 -5.25
N THR A 428 -19.74 -12.80 -4.85
CA THR A 428 -20.81 -13.15 -5.79
C THR A 428 -21.24 -11.93 -6.60
N LEU A 429 -21.49 -10.81 -5.93
CA LEU A 429 -21.91 -9.58 -6.60
C LEU A 429 -20.78 -8.92 -7.38
N GLY A 430 -19.56 -8.90 -6.85
CA GLY A 430 -18.44 -8.21 -7.49
C GLY A 430 -17.70 -9.03 -8.56
N PHE A 431 -17.89 -10.36 -8.60
CA PHE A 431 -17.16 -11.20 -9.53
C PHE A 431 -17.99 -12.33 -10.15
N LEU A 432 -18.66 -13.20 -9.36
CA LEU A 432 -19.26 -14.40 -9.91
C LEU A 432 -20.43 -14.11 -10.86
N ILE A 433 -21.33 -13.20 -10.51
CA ILE A 433 -22.42 -12.79 -11.39
C ILE A 433 -21.88 -12.09 -12.65
N PRO A 434 -21.03 -11.06 -12.56
CA PRO A 434 -20.42 -10.47 -13.74
C PRO A 434 -19.69 -11.46 -14.63
N ALA A 435 -18.87 -12.34 -14.07
CA ALA A 435 -18.13 -13.34 -14.82
C ALA A 435 -19.07 -14.33 -15.54
N TRP A 436 -20.14 -14.76 -14.87
CA TRP A 436 -21.15 -15.64 -15.47
C TRP A 436 -21.86 -14.98 -16.66
N VAL A 437 -22.26 -13.71 -16.53
CA VAL A 437 -22.90 -12.96 -17.61
C VAL A 437 -21.95 -12.80 -18.78
N LEU A 438 -20.69 -12.37 -18.51
CA LEU A 438 -19.67 -12.21 -19.55
C LEU A 438 -19.38 -13.52 -20.31
N VAL A 439 -19.28 -14.64 -19.60
CA VAL A 439 -19.06 -15.95 -20.24
C VAL A 439 -20.25 -16.33 -21.12
N ASN A 440 -21.48 -16.16 -20.59
CA ASN A 440 -22.68 -16.48 -21.32
C ASN A 440 -22.82 -15.65 -22.62
N TYR A 441 -22.63 -14.33 -22.50
CA TYR A 441 -22.66 -13.41 -23.66
C TYR A 441 -21.51 -13.68 -24.63
N SER A 442 -20.32 -13.93 -24.12
CA SER A 442 -19.18 -14.28 -25.01
C SER A 442 -19.41 -15.55 -25.82
N ILE A 443 -20.14 -16.54 -25.28
CA ILE A 443 -20.52 -17.75 -26.01
C ILE A 443 -21.61 -17.43 -27.03
N THR A 444 -22.64 -16.67 -26.62
CA THR A 444 -23.79 -16.36 -27.47
C THR A 444 -23.43 -15.47 -28.65
N TYR A 445 -22.54 -14.48 -28.45
CA TYR A 445 -22.16 -13.49 -29.45
C TYR A 445 -20.75 -13.76 -30.04
N PHE A 446 -20.21 -14.96 -29.86
CA PHE A 446 -18.84 -15.29 -30.25
C PHE A 446 -18.58 -15.02 -31.75
N ASP A 447 -19.46 -15.50 -32.62
CA ASP A 447 -19.30 -15.42 -34.08
C ASP A 447 -19.35 -13.97 -34.58
N VAL A 448 -20.12 -13.09 -33.92
CA VAL A 448 -20.22 -11.67 -34.24
C VAL A 448 -19.01 -10.91 -33.70
N SER A 449 -18.54 -11.26 -32.50
CA SER A 449 -17.45 -10.53 -31.81
C SER A 449 -16.07 -10.94 -32.31
N TRP A 450 -15.86 -12.21 -32.77
CA TRP A 450 -14.55 -12.74 -33.17
C TRP A 450 -14.16 -12.33 -34.60
N THR A 451 -14.08 -11.05 -34.87
CA THR A 451 -13.70 -10.46 -36.15
C THR A 451 -12.18 -10.33 -36.33
N PRO A 452 -11.66 -10.14 -37.55
CA PRO A 452 -10.26 -9.76 -37.77
C PRO A 452 -9.86 -8.48 -37.04
N ASP A 453 -10.76 -7.48 -36.99
CA ASP A 453 -10.54 -6.20 -36.30
C ASP A 453 -10.44 -6.39 -34.78
N PHE A 454 -11.31 -7.22 -34.20
CA PHE A 454 -11.22 -7.57 -32.79
C PHE A 454 -9.87 -8.22 -32.42
N ARG A 455 -9.37 -9.12 -33.27
CA ARG A 455 -8.05 -9.74 -33.07
C ARG A 455 -6.92 -8.72 -33.10
N ASN A 456 -6.98 -7.74 -34.01
CA ASN A 456 -6.03 -6.63 -34.06
C ASN A 456 -6.12 -5.77 -32.79
N ILE A 457 -7.31 -5.46 -32.32
CA ILE A 457 -7.55 -4.70 -31.05
C ILE A 457 -6.98 -5.47 -29.85
N ALA A 458 -7.22 -6.77 -29.79
CA ALA A 458 -6.67 -7.62 -28.73
C ALA A 458 -5.13 -7.64 -28.78
N PHE A 459 -4.55 -7.77 -29.98
CA PHE A 459 -3.09 -7.71 -30.16
C PHE A 459 -2.51 -6.34 -29.79
N ASN A 460 -3.17 -5.25 -30.16
CA ASN A 460 -2.79 -3.89 -29.78
C ASN A 460 -2.75 -3.72 -28.27
N SER A 461 -3.79 -4.20 -27.56
CA SER A 461 -3.84 -4.14 -26.09
C SER A 461 -2.72 -4.93 -25.42
N LEU A 462 -2.49 -6.16 -25.90
CA LEU A 462 -1.45 -7.04 -25.36
C LEU A 462 -0.06 -6.47 -25.59
N SER A 463 0.23 -6.02 -26.83
CA SER A 463 1.53 -5.47 -27.21
C SER A 463 1.82 -4.15 -26.49
N LEU A 464 0.86 -3.22 -26.47
CA LEU A 464 0.97 -1.94 -25.76
C LEU A 464 1.24 -2.15 -24.27
N SER A 465 0.44 -3.01 -23.62
CA SER A 465 0.59 -3.32 -22.20
C SER A 465 1.91 -4.01 -21.88
N ALA A 466 2.38 -4.90 -22.75
CA ALA A 466 3.68 -5.56 -22.60
C ALA A 466 4.84 -4.57 -22.70
N VAL A 467 4.83 -3.69 -23.70
CA VAL A 467 5.87 -2.65 -23.89
C VAL A 467 5.86 -1.68 -22.71
N ALA A 468 4.69 -1.20 -22.29
CA ALA A 468 4.55 -0.30 -21.14
C ALA A 468 5.02 -0.96 -19.84
N ALA A 469 4.68 -2.22 -19.61
CA ALA A 469 5.14 -2.96 -18.45
C ALA A 469 6.66 -3.15 -18.43
N CYS A 470 7.24 -3.52 -19.57
CA CYS A 470 8.69 -3.67 -19.70
C CYS A 470 9.42 -2.35 -19.44
N THR A 471 8.94 -1.23 -20.01
CA THR A 471 9.55 0.09 -19.82
C THR A 471 9.41 0.56 -18.37
N ALA A 472 8.23 0.48 -17.77
CA ALA A 472 8.00 0.86 -16.38
C ALA A 472 8.87 0.05 -15.41
N VAL A 473 8.99 -1.26 -15.62
CA VAL A 473 9.82 -2.13 -14.78
C VAL A 473 11.30 -1.87 -14.99
N ALA A 474 11.75 -1.62 -16.21
CA ALA A 474 13.15 -1.25 -16.49
C ALA A 474 13.53 0.05 -15.77
N VAL A 475 12.68 1.09 -15.85
CA VAL A 475 12.88 2.34 -15.11
C VAL A 475 12.80 2.11 -13.60
N GLY A 476 11.88 1.26 -13.12
CA GLY A 476 11.76 0.88 -11.71
C GLY A 476 13.02 0.19 -11.17
N ILE A 477 13.62 -0.73 -11.94
CA ILE A 477 14.91 -1.37 -11.62
C ILE A 477 16.02 -0.33 -11.54
N LEU A 478 16.08 0.57 -12.51
CA LEU A 478 17.08 1.63 -12.58
C LEU A 478 17.00 2.55 -11.35
N LEU A 479 15.80 2.99 -10.96
CA LEU A 479 15.60 3.84 -9.78
C LEU A 479 15.94 3.10 -8.47
N SER A 480 15.49 1.86 -8.30
CA SER A 480 15.75 1.05 -7.11
C SER A 480 17.25 0.76 -6.96
N TYR A 481 17.93 0.42 -8.07
CA TYR A 481 19.35 0.18 -8.07
C TYR A 481 20.17 1.45 -7.81
N SER A 482 19.77 2.58 -8.39
CA SER A 482 20.38 3.90 -8.12
C SER A 482 20.32 4.24 -6.62
N GLN A 483 19.17 4.00 -5.98
CA GLN A 483 18.99 4.26 -4.56
C GLN A 483 19.84 3.33 -3.67
N ARG A 484 20.07 2.09 -4.11
CA ARG A 484 20.94 1.14 -3.42
C ARG A 484 22.40 1.55 -3.48
N LEU A 485 22.85 2.07 -4.62
CA LEU A 485 24.26 2.48 -4.81
C LEU A 485 24.62 3.77 -4.07
N HIS A 486 23.76 4.75 -4.07
CA HIS A 486 24.03 6.09 -3.55
C HIS A 486 22.79 6.67 -2.82
N PRO A 487 22.56 6.33 -1.54
CA PRO A 487 21.36 6.76 -0.80
C PRO A 487 21.43 8.23 -0.36
N THR A 488 21.52 9.17 -1.33
CA THR A 488 21.51 10.61 -1.08
C THR A 488 20.08 11.14 -0.86
N THR A 489 19.95 12.27 -0.17
CA THR A 489 18.66 12.93 0.05
C THR A 489 17.99 13.34 -1.27
N LEU A 490 18.81 13.86 -2.22
CA LEU A 490 18.33 14.23 -3.55
C LEU A 490 17.77 13.04 -4.31
N LEU A 491 18.48 11.90 -4.28
CA LEU A 491 18.01 10.68 -4.93
C LEU A 491 16.71 10.15 -4.32
N LYS A 492 16.60 10.17 -2.97
CA LYS A 492 15.35 9.80 -2.29
C LYS A 492 14.19 10.71 -2.68
N ALA A 493 14.45 12.02 -2.76
CA ALA A 493 13.46 13.00 -3.22
C ALA A 493 13.02 12.71 -4.66
N SER A 494 13.98 12.47 -5.58
CA SER A 494 13.70 12.16 -6.99
C SER A 494 12.85 10.89 -7.14
N VAL A 495 13.19 9.83 -6.40
CA VAL A 495 12.40 8.58 -6.41
C VAL A 495 10.98 8.79 -5.87
N ASN A 496 10.84 9.57 -4.79
CA ASN A 496 9.52 9.90 -4.25
C ASN A 496 8.68 10.69 -5.25
N VAL A 497 9.30 11.64 -5.96
CA VAL A 497 8.65 12.41 -7.03
C VAL A 497 8.26 11.49 -8.20
N SER A 498 9.16 10.61 -8.64
CA SER A 498 8.86 9.64 -9.71
C SER A 498 7.71 8.70 -9.35
N SER A 499 7.44 8.50 -8.08
CA SER A 499 6.32 7.67 -7.61
C SER A 499 4.98 8.42 -7.55
N LEU A 500 4.94 9.74 -7.80
CA LEU A 500 3.67 10.51 -7.80
C LEU A 500 2.78 10.18 -9.01
N GLY A 501 3.35 9.67 -10.10
CA GLY A 501 2.61 9.39 -11.33
C GLY A 501 1.39 8.48 -11.14
N TYR A 502 1.47 7.50 -10.23
CA TYR A 502 0.35 6.58 -9.95
C TYR A 502 -0.87 7.29 -9.36
N ALA A 503 -0.66 8.33 -8.59
CA ALA A 503 -1.74 9.07 -7.97
C ALA A 503 -2.45 10.03 -8.95
N VAL A 504 -1.82 10.36 -10.08
CA VAL A 504 -2.39 11.26 -11.09
C VAL A 504 -3.41 10.49 -11.92
N PRO A 505 -4.67 10.95 -12.01
CA PRO A 505 -5.67 10.34 -12.87
C PRO A 505 -5.25 10.31 -14.34
N GLY A 506 -5.63 9.23 -15.05
CA GLY A 506 -5.25 9.02 -16.45
C GLY A 506 -5.65 10.17 -17.37
N ALA A 507 -6.82 10.74 -17.17
CA ALA A 507 -7.31 11.91 -17.94
C ALA A 507 -6.42 13.15 -17.72
N VAL A 508 -6.05 13.43 -16.46
CA VAL A 508 -5.15 14.53 -16.11
C VAL A 508 -3.78 14.34 -16.74
N LEU A 509 -3.27 13.11 -16.66
CA LEU A 509 -2.00 12.75 -17.28
C LEU A 509 -2.03 12.90 -18.80
N ALA A 510 -3.14 12.55 -19.45
CA ALA A 510 -3.32 12.69 -20.89
C ALA A 510 -3.19 14.14 -21.36
N ILE A 511 -3.91 15.08 -20.68
CA ILE A 511 -3.76 16.51 -20.94
C ILE A 511 -2.29 16.93 -20.78
N GLY A 512 -1.70 16.50 -19.68
CA GLY A 512 -0.33 16.85 -19.35
C GLY A 512 0.74 16.34 -20.34
N VAL A 513 0.46 15.23 -21.02
CA VAL A 513 1.35 14.64 -22.02
C VAL A 513 1.18 15.31 -23.40
N ILE A 514 -0.05 15.55 -23.81
CA ILE A 514 -0.32 16.15 -25.13
C ILE A 514 0.36 17.50 -25.29
N ILE A 515 0.31 18.36 -24.27
CA ILE A 515 0.81 19.74 -24.36
C ILE A 515 2.30 19.80 -24.70
N PRO A 516 3.22 19.19 -23.90
CA PRO A 516 4.64 19.24 -24.18
C PRO A 516 5.00 18.44 -25.43
N PHE A 517 4.30 17.34 -25.73
CA PHE A 517 4.59 16.54 -26.93
C PHE A 517 4.21 17.28 -28.21
N ALA A 518 3.05 17.91 -28.25
CA ALA A 518 2.66 18.73 -29.40
C ALA A 518 3.59 19.95 -29.57
N ALA A 519 4.07 20.56 -28.47
CA ALA A 519 5.03 21.64 -28.56
C ALA A 519 6.39 21.18 -29.14
N ILE A 520 6.86 19.99 -28.71
CA ILE A 520 8.10 19.41 -29.25
C ILE A 520 7.92 19.04 -30.72
N ASP A 521 6.84 18.36 -31.10
CA ASP A 521 6.57 17.94 -32.47
C ASP A 521 6.49 19.17 -33.41
N ASN A 522 5.73 20.19 -33.03
CA ASN A 522 5.58 21.40 -33.83
C ASN A 522 6.92 22.16 -33.96
N GLY A 523 7.70 22.25 -32.86
CA GLY A 523 9.02 22.89 -32.89
C GLY A 523 10.01 22.11 -33.77
N LEU A 524 9.99 20.79 -33.68
CA LEU A 524 10.83 19.92 -34.52
C LEU A 524 10.46 19.99 -36.00
N ASP A 525 9.16 19.94 -36.31
CA ASP A 525 8.65 20.04 -37.68
C ASP A 525 8.99 21.39 -38.30
N ALA A 526 8.81 22.49 -37.53
CA ALA A 526 9.22 23.82 -38.01
C ALA A 526 10.72 23.91 -38.27
N PHE A 527 11.58 23.40 -37.38
CA PHE A 527 13.01 23.37 -37.55
C PHE A 527 13.42 22.53 -38.77
N MET A 528 12.85 21.35 -38.94
CA MET A 528 13.17 20.43 -40.08
C MET A 528 12.69 20.98 -41.41
N ARG A 529 11.55 21.67 -41.43
CA ARG A 529 11.08 22.37 -42.63
C ARG A 529 12.00 23.54 -43.00
N GLU A 530 12.42 24.32 -42.04
CA GLU A 530 13.28 25.47 -42.26
C GLU A 530 14.69 25.07 -42.72
N GLN A 531 15.30 24.04 -42.11
CA GLN A 531 16.69 23.67 -42.38
C GLN A 531 16.85 22.63 -43.49
N PHE A 532 15.90 21.71 -43.64
CA PHE A 532 16.00 20.56 -44.51
C PHE A 532 14.85 20.43 -45.52
N ASN A 533 13.88 21.33 -45.47
CA ASN A 533 12.66 21.29 -46.29
C ASN A 533 11.88 19.95 -46.17
N ILE A 534 11.95 19.31 -45.00
CA ILE A 534 11.29 18.03 -44.69
C ILE A 534 10.26 18.25 -43.59
N SER A 535 9.01 17.75 -43.85
CA SER A 535 8.01 17.69 -42.79
C SER A 535 8.15 16.40 -42.00
N THR A 536 8.31 16.49 -40.69
CA THR A 536 8.38 15.32 -39.80
C THR A 536 7.00 14.83 -39.37
N GLY A 537 5.98 15.68 -39.42
CA GLY A 537 4.68 15.40 -38.84
C GLY A 537 4.74 15.20 -37.34
N LEU A 538 3.74 14.51 -36.78
CA LEU A 538 3.66 14.19 -35.34
C LEU A 538 4.44 12.91 -35.04
N LEU A 539 5.55 13.03 -34.29
CA LEU A 539 6.41 11.90 -33.90
C LEU A 539 6.12 11.40 -32.48
N LEU A 540 5.70 12.29 -31.59
CA LEU A 540 5.41 11.99 -30.19
C LEU A 540 3.92 12.00 -29.92
N SER A 541 3.25 13.14 -30.19
CA SER A 541 1.81 13.28 -30.01
C SER A 541 1.06 12.51 -31.11
N GLY A 542 -0.07 11.89 -30.74
CA GLY A 542 -0.87 11.09 -31.66
C GLY A 542 -0.22 9.78 -32.11
N THR A 543 0.77 9.27 -31.38
CA THR A 543 1.43 7.99 -31.63
C THR A 543 1.32 7.06 -30.42
N THR A 544 1.59 5.76 -30.64
CA THR A 544 1.65 4.77 -29.53
C THR A 544 2.73 5.10 -28.48
N PHE A 545 3.73 5.92 -28.85
CA PHE A 545 4.75 6.40 -27.93
C PHE A 545 4.14 7.24 -26.79
N ALA A 546 3.16 8.13 -27.08
CA ALA A 546 2.46 8.91 -26.06
C ALA A 546 1.74 8.01 -25.04
N LEU A 547 1.10 6.93 -25.51
CA LEU A 547 0.45 5.95 -24.63
C LEU A 547 1.47 5.20 -23.75
N VAL A 548 2.54 4.66 -24.37
CA VAL A 548 3.60 3.97 -23.61
C VAL A 548 4.23 4.89 -22.56
N PHE A 549 4.46 6.15 -22.92
CA PHE A 549 4.98 7.15 -22.01
C PHE A 549 4.01 7.40 -20.83
N ALA A 550 2.74 7.68 -21.12
CA ALA A 550 1.73 7.92 -20.12
C ALA A 550 1.57 6.72 -19.15
N TYR A 551 1.49 5.52 -19.70
CA TYR A 551 1.41 4.29 -18.89
C TYR A 551 2.67 4.08 -18.04
N THR A 552 3.85 4.34 -18.61
CA THR A 552 5.11 4.25 -17.87
C THR A 552 5.11 5.22 -16.70
N VAL A 553 4.77 6.49 -16.90
CA VAL A 553 4.69 7.50 -15.84
C VAL A 553 3.68 7.08 -14.77
N ARG A 554 2.49 6.64 -15.19
CA ARG A 554 1.41 6.25 -14.28
C ARG A 554 1.77 5.04 -13.42
N PHE A 555 2.27 3.97 -14.03
CA PHE A 555 2.48 2.70 -13.34
C PHE A 555 3.91 2.51 -12.81
N LEU A 556 4.78 3.53 -12.97
CA LEU A 556 6.15 3.49 -12.45
C LEU A 556 6.23 3.24 -10.95
N ALA A 557 5.32 3.80 -10.17
CA ALA A 557 5.30 3.61 -8.71
C ALA A 557 5.05 2.14 -8.32
N VAL A 558 4.16 1.46 -9.02
CA VAL A 558 3.84 0.02 -8.81
C VAL A 558 5.04 -0.84 -9.17
N ALA A 559 5.64 -0.55 -10.34
CA ALA A 559 6.85 -1.22 -10.81
C ALA A 559 8.01 -1.04 -9.82
N TYR A 560 8.32 0.21 -9.46
CA TYR A 560 9.38 0.56 -8.51
C TYR A 560 9.14 -0.09 -7.13
N GLY A 561 7.93 0.00 -6.57
CA GLY A 561 7.61 -0.53 -5.26
C GLY A 561 7.83 -2.05 -5.16
N SER A 562 7.43 -2.80 -6.19
CA SER A 562 7.60 -4.26 -6.26
C SER A 562 9.06 -4.66 -6.44
N VAL A 563 9.80 -3.93 -7.27
CA VAL A 563 11.24 -4.14 -7.51
C VAL A 563 12.04 -3.79 -6.26
N ASP A 564 11.78 -2.65 -5.63
CA ASP A 564 12.48 -2.17 -4.43
C ASP A 564 12.26 -3.11 -3.23
N ALA A 565 11.03 -3.62 -3.06
CA ALA A 565 10.72 -4.63 -2.05
C ALA A 565 11.53 -5.92 -2.25
N SER A 566 11.83 -6.29 -3.49
CA SER A 566 12.65 -7.46 -3.83
C SER A 566 14.14 -7.17 -3.69
N MET A 567 14.60 -5.98 -4.07
CA MET A 567 15.97 -5.51 -3.92
C MET A 567 16.40 -5.45 -2.45
N LYS A 568 15.53 -4.98 -1.57
CA LYS A 568 15.77 -4.90 -0.12
C LYS A 568 15.95 -6.24 0.58
N LYS A 569 15.53 -7.35 -0.04
CA LYS A 569 15.76 -8.70 0.50
C LYS A 569 17.20 -9.20 0.28
N ILE A 570 17.95 -8.58 -0.62
CA ILE A 570 19.32 -8.94 -0.95
C ILE A 570 20.27 -8.25 0.02
N SER A 571 21.12 -9.04 0.72
CA SER A 571 22.08 -8.50 1.68
C SER A 571 23.06 -7.51 1.01
N PRO A 572 23.35 -6.36 1.62
CA PRO A 572 24.38 -5.42 1.12
C PRO A 572 25.78 -6.05 1.04
N HIS A 573 26.10 -7.01 1.93
CA HIS A 573 27.40 -7.71 1.94
C HIS A 573 27.69 -8.45 0.63
N MET A 574 26.66 -8.84 -0.14
CA MET A 574 26.85 -9.46 -1.47
C MET A 574 27.42 -8.46 -2.48
N ASP A 575 27.02 -7.18 -2.37
CA ASP A 575 27.54 -6.11 -3.23
C ASP A 575 29.02 -5.84 -2.89
N ASP A 576 29.33 -5.81 -1.60
CA ASP A 576 30.69 -5.55 -1.12
C ASP A 576 31.64 -6.68 -1.53
N ALA A 577 31.21 -7.95 -1.39
CA ALA A 577 31.96 -9.11 -1.84
C ALA A 577 32.20 -9.11 -3.36
N ALA A 578 31.17 -8.76 -4.15
CA ALA A 578 31.30 -8.69 -5.60
C ALA A 578 32.24 -7.55 -6.06
N ARG A 579 32.21 -6.41 -5.35
CA ARG A 579 33.15 -5.30 -5.61
C ARG A 579 34.57 -5.66 -5.26
N SER A 580 34.81 -6.39 -4.15
CA SER A 580 36.12 -6.89 -3.78
C SER A 580 36.71 -7.83 -4.83
N LEU A 581 35.85 -8.55 -5.58
CA LEU A 581 36.24 -9.40 -6.71
C LEU A 581 36.37 -8.62 -8.03
N GLY A 582 36.32 -7.28 -8.00
CA GLY A 582 36.53 -6.43 -9.17
C GLY A 582 35.33 -6.26 -10.09
N HIS A 583 34.13 -6.71 -9.70
CA HIS A 583 32.94 -6.59 -10.56
C HIS A 583 32.38 -5.15 -10.58
N SER A 584 32.05 -4.68 -11.78
CA SER A 584 31.40 -3.38 -11.97
C SER A 584 29.96 -3.39 -11.46
N SER A 585 29.41 -2.19 -11.13
CA SER A 585 28.02 -2.05 -10.69
C SER A 585 27.00 -2.65 -11.67
N VAL A 586 27.22 -2.50 -12.98
CA VAL A 586 26.33 -3.08 -14.02
C VAL A 586 26.41 -4.62 -14.01
N THR A 587 27.61 -5.18 -13.83
CA THR A 587 27.82 -6.64 -13.75
C THR A 587 27.14 -7.19 -12.50
N ILE A 588 27.22 -6.49 -11.36
CA ILE A 588 26.55 -6.86 -10.11
C ILE A 588 25.03 -6.87 -10.30
N LEU A 589 24.48 -5.83 -10.92
CA LEU A 589 23.04 -5.79 -11.25
C LEU A 589 22.64 -6.98 -12.13
N ALA A 590 23.35 -7.20 -13.23
CA ALA A 590 22.96 -8.20 -14.24
C ALA A 590 23.15 -9.64 -13.74
N ARG A 591 24.27 -9.95 -13.05
CA ARG A 591 24.63 -11.32 -12.67
C ARG A 591 24.19 -11.74 -11.28
N ILE A 592 23.95 -10.78 -10.37
CA ILE A 592 23.58 -11.08 -8.98
C ILE A 592 22.14 -10.63 -8.70
N HIS A 593 21.84 -9.34 -8.89
CA HIS A 593 20.55 -8.81 -8.47
C HIS A 593 19.39 -9.29 -9.33
N LEU A 594 19.48 -9.18 -10.67
CA LEU A 594 18.39 -9.59 -11.56
C LEU A 594 18.00 -11.06 -11.40
N PRO A 595 18.94 -12.04 -11.32
CA PRO A 595 18.57 -13.44 -11.08
C PRO A 595 17.91 -13.67 -9.73
N LEU A 596 18.37 -12.97 -8.67
CA LEU A 596 17.79 -13.09 -7.34
C LEU A 596 16.43 -12.40 -7.22
N MET A 597 16.18 -11.36 -8.00
CA MET A 597 14.93 -10.61 -8.03
C MET A 597 13.93 -11.12 -9.08
N LYS A 598 14.22 -12.16 -9.84
CA LYS A 598 13.41 -12.61 -10.98
C LYS A 598 11.92 -12.74 -10.67
N SER A 599 11.56 -13.27 -9.48
CA SER A 599 10.16 -13.40 -9.09
C SER A 599 9.51 -12.04 -8.82
N GLY A 600 10.24 -11.11 -8.21
CA GLY A 600 9.73 -9.76 -7.95
C GLY A 600 9.61 -8.92 -9.21
N VAL A 601 10.56 -9.04 -10.12
CA VAL A 601 10.51 -8.40 -11.46
C VAL A 601 9.34 -8.94 -12.26
N LEU A 602 9.14 -10.26 -12.29
CA LEU A 602 8.01 -10.88 -12.99
C LEU A 602 6.67 -10.43 -12.38
N THR A 603 6.57 -10.38 -11.05
CA THR A 603 5.36 -9.88 -10.37
C THR A 603 5.10 -8.42 -10.72
N ALA A 604 6.13 -7.57 -10.70
CA ALA A 604 6.02 -6.17 -11.09
C ALA A 604 5.53 -6.03 -12.54
N SER A 605 6.15 -6.76 -13.47
CA SER A 605 5.77 -6.74 -14.89
C SER A 605 4.31 -7.16 -15.09
N LEU A 606 3.87 -8.20 -14.40
CA LEU A 606 2.54 -8.74 -14.56
C LEU A 606 1.47 -7.83 -13.96
N VAL A 607 1.72 -7.20 -12.81
CA VAL A 607 0.79 -6.24 -12.22
C VAL A 607 0.65 -5.02 -13.12
N VAL A 608 1.76 -4.45 -13.58
CA VAL A 608 1.74 -3.30 -14.49
C VAL A 608 1.07 -3.64 -15.83
N PHE A 609 1.37 -4.82 -16.39
CA PHE A 609 0.74 -5.29 -17.63
C PHE A 609 -0.79 -5.30 -17.51
N VAL A 610 -1.32 -5.84 -16.42
CA VAL A 610 -2.77 -5.91 -16.22
C VAL A 610 -3.39 -4.55 -15.95
N ASP A 611 -2.70 -3.70 -15.22
CA ASP A 611 -3.19 -2.33 -14.99
C ASP A 611 -3.23 -1.52 -16.29
N CYS A 612 -2.26 -1.75 -17.22
CA CYS A 612 -2.29 -1.19 -18.57
C CYS A 612 -3.46 -1.73 -19.40
N MET A 613 -3.75 -3.04 -19.31
CA MET A 613 -4.82 -3.69 -20.09
C MET A 613 -6.21 -3.12 -19.80
N LYS A 614 -6.46 -2.67 -18.58
CA LYS A 614 -7.74 -2.10 -18.14
C LYS A 614 -7.79 -0.56 -18.18
N GLU A 615 -6.68 0.08 -18.62
CA GLU A 615 -6.58 1.54 -18.62
C GLU A 615 -7.45 2.14 -19.73
N LEU A 616 -8.48 2.88 -19.34
CA LEU A 616 -9.43 3.53 -20.24
C LEU A 616 -9.21 5.05 -20.35
N PRO A 617 -9.17 5.83 -19.25
CA PRO A 617 -9.16 7.29 -19.30
C PRO A 617 -8.04 7.91 -20.14
N ALA A 618 -6.78 7.50 -19.94
CA ALA A 618 -5.67 8.03 -20.71
C ALA A 618 -5.70 7.54 -22.16
N THR A 619 -6.16 6.28 -22.38
CA THR A 619 -6.20 5.67 -23.70
C THR A 619 -7.19 6.35 -24.61
N LEU A 620 -8.39 6.68 -24.13
CA LEU A 620 -9.41 7.36 -24.91
C LEU A 620 -8.89 8.65 -25.57
N VAL A 621 -7.97 9.33 -24.89
CA VAL A 621 -7.46 10.63 -25.29
C VAL A 621 -6.18 10.56 -26.10
N LEU A 622 -5.25 9.66 -25.71
CA LEU A 622 -3.89 9.60 -26.29
C LEU A 622 -3.76 8.62 -27.45
N ARG A 623 -4.78 7.79 -27.69
CA ARG A 623 -4.68 6.77 -28.75
C ARG A 623 -4.53 7.43 -30.13
N PRO A 624 -3.70 6.86 -30.99
CA PRO A 624 -3.64 7.25 -32.40
C PRO A 624 -4.95 6.96 -33.15
N PHE A 625 -5.15 7.61 -34.27
CA PHE A 625 -6.25 7.26 -35.17
C PHE A 625 -6.12 5.79 -35.60
N ASN A 626 -7.24 5.08 -35.66
CA ASN A 626 -7.34 3.66 -36.03
C ASN A 626 -6.56 2.73 -35.08
N PHE A 627 -6.30 3.16 -33.86
CA PHE A 627 -5.65 2.34 -32.84
C PHE A 627 -6.58 2.19 -31.64
N ASP A 628 -7.27 1.07 -31.56
CA ASP A 628 -8.11 0.71 -30.45
C ASP A 628 -7.46 -0.32 -29.56
N THR A 629 -7.82 -0.25 -28.26
CA THR A 629 -7.49 -1.24 -27.24
C THR A 629 -8.76 -1.95 -26.78
N LEU A 630 -8.63 -3.08 -26.09
CA LEU A 630 -9.78 -3.78 -25.54
C LEU A 630 -10.60 -2.87 -24.60
N ALA A 631 -9.95 -2.02 -23.82
CA ALA A 631 -10.63 -1.08 -22.93
C ALA A 631 -11.47 -0.05 -23.70
N THR A 632 -10.94 0.55 -24.77
CA THR A 632 -11.66 1.53 -25.59
C THR A 632 -12.76 0.85 -26.41
N HIS A 633 -12.50 -0.32 -26.95
CA HIS A 633 -13.49 -1.13 -27.67
C HIS A 633 -14.68 -1.49 -26.78
N VAL A 634 -14.42 -2.04 -25.60
CA VAL A 634 -15.48 -2.38 -24.62
C VAL A 634 -16.28 -1.13 -24.22
N TYR A 635 -15.61 -0.01 -23.98
CA TYR A 635 -16.29 1.24 -23.64
C TYR A 635 -17.20 1.72 -24.78
N GLN A 636 -16.72 1.71 -26.01
CA GLN A 636 -17.48 2.16 -27.18
C GLN A 636 -18.74 1.31 -27.39
N PHE A 637 -18.57 -0.02 -27.46
CA PHE A 637 -19.69 -0.94 -27.65
C PHE A 637 -20.71 -0.85 -26.51
N ALA A 638 -20.24 -0.70 -25.27
CA ALA A 638 -21.15 -0.53 -24.12
C ALA A 638 -21.89 0.80 -24.16
N SER A 639 -21.24 1.89 -24.62
CA SER A 639 -21.89 3.19 -24.78
C SER A 639 -22.95 3.16 -25.89
N ASP A 640 -22.77 2.32 -26.90
CA ASP A 640 -23.73 2.05 -27.97
C ASP A 640 -24.80 1.00 -27.56
N GLU A 641 -24.84 0.59 -26.28
CA GLU A 641 -25.74 -0.41 -25.69
C GLU A 641 -25.57 -1.84 -26.27
N LEU A 642 -24.46 -2.13 -26.97
CA LEU A 642 -24.10 -3.40 -27.57
C LEU A 642 -23.31 -4.29 -26.57
N ILE A 643 -23.87 -4.50 -25.39
CA ILE A 643 -23.17 -5.15 -24.25
C ILE A 643 -22.80 -6.61 -24.59
N GLY A 644 -23.65 -7.31 -25.37
CA GLY A 644 -23.35 -8.68 -25.82
C GLY A 644 -22.06 -8.77 -26.63
N GLU A 645 -21.83 -7.84 -27.52
CA GLU A 645 -20.62 -7.78 -28.36
C GLU A 645 -19.40 -7.27 -27.58
N ALA A 646 -19.60 -6.39 -26.60
CA ALA A 646 -18.55 -5.94 -25.67
C ALA A 646 -18.06 -7.05 -24.72
N ALA A 647 -18.84 -8.12 -24.55
CA ALA A 647 -18.59 -9.14 -23.53
C ALA A 647 -17.29 -9.91 -23.72
N LEU A 648 -16.93 -10.26 -24.96
CA LEU A 648 -15.71 -10.99 -25.26
C LEU A 648 -14.46 -10.17 -24.90
N GLY A 649 -14.44 -8.89 -25.24
CA GLY A 649 -13.37 -7.96 -24.88
C GLY A 649 -13.27 -7.79 -23.36
N SER A 650 -14.40 -7.64 -22.67
CA SER A 650 -14.50 -7.55 -21.23
C SER A 650 -13.97 -8.82 -20.54
N LEU A 651 -14.33 -10.00 -21.06
CA LEU A 651 -13.87 -11.29 -20.53
C LEU A 651 -12.36 -11.46 -20.66
N LEU A 652 -11.74 -11.01 -21.78
CA LEU A 652 -10.29 -11.03 -21.96
C LEU A 652 -9.58 -10.11 -20.96
N ILE A 653 -10.10 -8.90 -20.71
CA ILE A 653 -9.56 -8.00 -19.69
C ILE A 653 -9.64 -8.63 -18.30
N VAL A 654 -10.78 -9.20 -17.94
CA VAL A 654 -10.99 -9.87 -16.65
C VAL A 654 -10.07 -11.09 -16.51
N ALA A 655 -9.94 -11.92 -17.56
CA ALA A 655 -9.04 -13.07 -17.56
C ALA A 655 -7.56 -12.64 -17.37
N ALA A 656 -7.12 -11.58 -18.01
CA ALA A 656 -5.81 -10.98 -17.77
C ALA A 656 -5.68 -10.50 -16.32
N GLY A 657 -6.71 -9.85 -15.77
CA GLY A 657 -6.76 -9.36 -14.40
C GLY A 657 -6.68 -10.47 -13.33
N LEU A 658 -7.09 -11.69 -13.64
CA LEU A 658 -6.98 -12.82 -12.71
C LEU A 658 -5.52 -13.25 -12.45
N ALA A 659 -4.63 -13.09 -13.41
CA ALA A 659 -3.25 -13.54 -13.30
C ALA A 659 -2.49 -12.94 -12.10
N PRO A 660 -2.49 -11.60 -11.85
CA PRO A 660 -1.85 -11.05 -10.66
C PRO A 660 -2.58 -11.43 -9.38
N VAL A 661 -3.90 -11.60 -9.39
CA VAL A 661 -4.66 -12.04 -8.20
C VAL A 661 -4.20 -13.43 -7.77
N ILE A 662 -4.03 -14.36 -8.72
CA ILE A 662 -3.54 -15.72 -8.46
C ILE A 662 -2.10 -15.68 -7.95
N LEU A 663 -1.23 -14.88 -8.57
CA LEU A 663 0.18 -14.74 -8.14
C LEU A 663 0.31 -14.11 -6.77
N LEU A 664 -0.45 -13.06 -6.50
CA LEU A 664 -0.45 -12.39 -5.19
C LEU A 664 -0.87 -13.36 -4.09
N THR A 665 -1.88 -14.17 -4.34
CA THR A 665 -2.38 -15.17 -3.42
C THR A 665 -1.35 -16.27 -3.15
N SER A 666 -0.74 -16.83 -4.21
CA SER A 666 0.29 -17.87 -4.08
C SER A 666 1.54 -17.37 -3.34
N THR A 667 1.90 -16.10 -3.54
CA THR A 667 3.03 -15.48 -2.85
C THR A 667 2.74 -15.28 -1.36
N ILE A 668 1.52 -14.88 -1.01
CA ILE A 668 1.09 -14.71 0.39
C ILE A 668 1.06 -16.08 1.09
N GLU A 669 0.52 -17.12 0.47
CA GLU A 669 0.47 -18.48 1.03
C GLU A 669 1.87 -19.04 1.25
N LYS A 670 2.76 -18.97 0.25
CA LYS A 670 4.16 -19.40 0.37
C LYS A 670 4.90 -18.68 1.50
N SER A 671 4.68 -17.39 1.64
CA SER A 671 5.30 -16.60 2.72
C SER A 671 4.79 -17.00 4.10
N GLN A 672 3.53 -17.41 4.22
CA GLN A 672 2.95 -17.93 5.47
C GLN A 672 3.45 -19.33 5.80
N GLU A 673 3.63 -20.21 4.81
CA GLU A 673 4.18 -21.55 4.98
C GLU A 673 5.66 -21.51 5.40
N LEU A 674 6.47 -20.66 4.78
CA LEU A 674 7.88 -20.49 5.16
C LEU A 674 8.04 -19.94 6.58
N ARG A 675 7.19 -18.97 6.98
CA ARG A 675 7.15 -18.46 8.36
C ARG A 675 6.70 -19.53 9.35
N ALA A 676 5.78 -20.41 8.95
CA ALA A 676 5.31 -21.53 9.76
C ALA A 676 6.39 -22.61 9.93
N ALA A 677 7.11 -22.96 8.86
CA ALA A 677 8.22 -23.92 8.88
C ALA A 677 9.42 -23.42 9.71
N GLY A 678 9.77 -22.13 9.60
CA GLY A 678 10.81 -21.51 10.42
C GLY A 678 10.47 -21.51 11.93
N ALA A 679 9.19 -21.34 12.28
CA ALA A 679 8.74 -21.40 13.67
C ALA A 679 8.80 -22.83 14.25
N THR A 680 8.51 -23.85 13.46
CA THR A 680 8.66 -25.27 13.88
C THR A 680 10.12 -25.70 14.02
N ALA A 681 11.01 -25.27 13.13
CA ALA A 681 12.44 -25.54 13.20
C ALA A 681 13.12 -24.93 14.44
N SER A 682 12.68 -23.73 14.86
CA SER A 682 13.20 -23.09 16.08
C SER A 682 12.71 -23.75 17.37
N THR A 683 11.59 -24.45 17.34
CA THR A 683 11.04 -25.18 18.50
C THR A 683 11.74 -26.53 18.69
N THR A 684 12.14 -27.18 17.61
CA THR A 684 12.86 -28.48 17.64
C THR A 684 14.32 -28.32 18.10
N ASN A 685 14.95 -27.17 17.82
CA ASN A 685 16.33 -26.92 18.29
C ASN A 685 16.42 -26.52 19.78
N ASN A 686 15.31 -26.22 20.44
CA ASN A 686 15.29 -25.88 21.88
C ASN A 686 14.94 -27.08 22.78
N THR A 687 14.59 -28.23 22.24
CA THR A 687 14.56 -29.49 22.98
C THR A 687 15.95 -30.12 22.97
N VAL A 688 16.90 -29.50 23.65
CA VAL A 688 18.13 -30.16 24.09
C VAL A 688 17.70 -31.25 25.07
N VAL A 689 17.79 -32.49 24.62
CA VAL A 689 17.61 -33.68 25.45
C VAL A 689 18.67 -33.60 26.55
N VAL A 690 18.25 -33.26 27.76
CA VAL A 690 19.06 -33.48 28.96
C VAL A 690 19.04 -34.97 29.18
N HIS A 691 20.09 -35.67 28.74
CA HIS A 691 20.37 -37.06 29.17
C HIS A 691 20.61 -37.03 30.68
N PRO A 692 19.92 -37.82 31.49
CA PRO A 692 20.31 -38.02 32.88
C PRO A 692 21.61 -38.80 32.85
N ALA A 693 22.71 -38.19 33.35
CA ALA A 693 23.96 -38.89 33.60
C ALA A 693 23.70 -39.92 34.70
N ASN A 694 23.97 -41.19 34.39
CA ASN A 694 24.03 -42.27 35.36
C ASN A 694 25.04 -41.91 36.46
N ILE A 695 24.58 -41.79 37.68
CA ILE A 695 25.40 -41.82 38.90
C ILE A 695 25.35 -43.24 39.37
N SER A 696 26.46 -43.97 39.15
CA SER A 696 26.83 -45.19 39.88
C SER A 696 27.87 -44.85 40.90
#